data_0f3090599dc291e719bfdd1536392e36
#
_entry.id   0f3090599dc291e719bfdd1536392e36
#
_cell.length_a   1.000
_cell.length_b   1.000
_cell.length_c   1.000
_cell.angle_alpha   90.00
_cell.angle_beta   90.00
_cell.angle_gamma   90.00
#
_symmetry.space_group_name_H-M   'P 1'
#
loop_
_entity.id
_entity.type
_entity.pdbx_description
1 polymer ?
#
loop_
_entity_poly.entity_id
_entity_poly.type
_entity_poly.pdbx_seq_one_letter_code
_entity_poly.pdbx_strand_id
1 'polypeptide(L)'
;MSENSSDQRSQPPRIGGRWLTLVLLLLILVAFATHTYLLDAKSMWIEEGLSIYRAQLDLPRILSNVIMIQDVATHDTHPPLYFILLHFLIGLAGSSEFVLRLLSVAWGVLLVPLLYAFGTRLLGRRVGLWAAAIAALSPVYLWYSQEARSYTMLVSLTVFSNYSLLRVWQSTSRPRINRGQVALWISAYLLATIGSIFTHYGALFILLFQWVTVLGLTIWHRRWWLLALLAAASLVIMPLLPFMAARLQTGAERGFRFVGAWEMARDLLNAFSLGIAVRWDDVYLLDLLFLLLALLGLAFTARRRRLTGVGTSLYLSGYLLIPTLVLYVLSHLKPMYEGVRHLLIISPAYYLLLAAGLDALARRFRYVAIVVILFVAGGVAYSTHNHFFHPGYAKDDLRSAVNYVRADIQPGEVVVLSEPILWPLWEYYFGPNLDWTGLPPYPFTAGEETKVQAAALAEEHTGIWFAYAPTGAPRDNRGLVKAWFDENLFQVDDASFHSVNNFVAVAHYLTSPPLVAEAPPAASDARVNFADEMLLLGYSGMPTSIAPGQRLHLTLYWQILTGPKEDYSLSFLLVGPDGAPWGQTDVVPFNGFYPMSRWEPGTIVAQAVSISLPYACPPGQYQWQLLVYSPLTWRPVKVVDAPTAPSGPAATIATVELPATAASPKPPLSIQHPIYQLFDGRIALLGYDLPQAEYRAGHTIHLDLYWQTVVGSTANYQVVLSLADATGQALAQSASVLPNAPPASLVRAQYALTIPGRASGQRCSLTIELRDATTDRALEPIRVPAHSPRTPITVGHVLIRDEQRLVTPPHIQYPRSALVGREIELLGYSLESASLTPGNGVSFTLYWRALRDIDQSYTVFVHLVDEGGRIWAQGDGLPCGGERPTSGWIQGEIIVDERQVIVDHNTPPGLYTLMCGMYDAATGARLPLSSDTGERLPEDAIVLEQIPVTK
;
A
#
# COMPACT_ATOMS: atom_id res chain seq x y z
N MET A 1 -28.26 -30.73 75.85
CA MET A 1 -28.11 -29.36 75.33
C MET A 1 -26.95 -29.38 74.32
N SER A 2 -27.28 -29.47 73.12
CA SER A 2 -26.35 -29.60 71.93
C SER A 2 -26.31 -28.29 71.21
N GLU A 3 -25.17 -27.67 71.18
CA GLU A 3 -24.88 -26.53 70.21
C GLU A 3 -24.36 -27.06 68.93
N ASN A 4 -25.16 -26.94 67.88
CA ASN A 4 -24.79 -27.11 66.50
C ASN A 4 -24.29 -25.75 66.00
N SER A 5 -23.00 -25.53 65.96
CA SER A 5 -22.39 -24.40 65.24
C SER A 5 -22.22 -24.80 63.82
N SER A 6 -23.13 -24.38 62.95
CA SER A 6 -23.03 -24.47 61.47
C SER A 6 -21.97 -23.53 60.95
N ASP A 7 -20.90 -24.12 60.52
CA ASP A 7 -19.79 -23.47 59.77
C ASP A 7 -20.31 -22.97 58.39
N GLN A 8 -20.88 -21.76 58.33
CA GLN A 8 -21.20 -21.07 57.08
C GLN A 8 -19.92 -20.52 56.46
N ARG A 9 -19.21 -21.39 55.72
CA ARG A 9 -18.19 -20.88 54.76
C ARG A 9 -18.89 -20.02 53.73
N SER A 10 -18.66 -18.73 53.78
CA SER A 10 -19.07 -17.73 52.81
C SER A 10 -18.68 -18.18 51.41
N GLN A 11 -19.66 -18.55 50.60
CA GLN A 11 -19.44 -18.76 49.16
C GLN A 11 -19.03 -17.41 48.54
N PRO A 12 -17.96 -17.36 47.73
CA PRO A 12 -17.57 -16.12 47.02
C PRO A 12 -18.74 -15.70 46.12
N PRO A 13 -18.95 -14.39 45.94
CA PRO A 13 -20.05 -13.84 45.15
C PRO A 13 -20.07 -14.47 43.76
N ARG A 14 -21.19 -15.10 43.40
CA ARG A 14 -21.46 -15.57 42.05
C ARG A 14 -21.52 -14.35 41.15
N ILE A 15 -20.48 -14.11 40.34
CA ILE A 15 -20.51 -13.13 39.22
C ILE A 15 -21.78 -13.48 38.42
N GLY A 16 -22.76 -12.57 38.42
CA GLY A 16 -24.08 -12.81 37.86
C GLY A 16 -23.93 -13.21 36.36
N GLY A 17 -24.74 -14.22 35.97
CA GLY A 17 -24.67 -14.77 34.60
C GLY A 17 -24.80 -13.70 33.50
N ARG A 18 -25.52 -12.60 33.80
CA ARG A 18 -25.72 -11.46 32.91
C ARG A 18 -24.41 -10.71 32.56
N TRP A 19 -23.54 -10.44 33.53
CA TRP A 19 -22.23 -9.79 33.29
C TRP A 19 -21.31 -10.61 32.36
N LEU A 20 -21.29 -11.90 32.56
CA LEU A 20 -20.50 -12.82 31.77
C LEU A 20 -20.96 -12.83 30.31
N THR A 21 -22.28 -12.83 30.10
CA THR A 21 -22.88 -12.74 28.76
C THR A 21 -22.54 -11.39 28.09
N LEU A 22 -22.64 -10.28 28.81
CA LEU A 22 -22.31 -8.96 28.30
C LEU A 22 -20.84 -8.85 27.89
N VAL A 23 -19.92 -9.36 28.72
CA VAL A 23 -18.47 -9.36 28.35
C VAL A 23 -18.21 -10.23 27.14
N LEU A 24 -18.84 -11.40 27.03
CA LEU A 24 -18.69 -12.26 25.84
C LEU A 24 -19.26 -11.60 24.59
N LEU A 25 -20.41 -10.95 24.67
CA LEU A 25 -20.98 -10.18 23.57
C LEU A 25 -20.05 -9.03 23.15
N LEU A 26 -19.49 -8.31 24.13
CA LEU A 26 -18.51 -7.24 23.84
C LEU A 26 -17.29 -7.80 23.10
N LEU A 27 -16.73 -8.93 23.53
CA LEU A 27 -15.59 -9.57 22.85
C LEU A 27 -15.94 -10.00 21.43
N ILE A 28 -17.16 -10.52 21.21
CA ILE A 28 -17.64 -10.86 19.85
C ILE A 28 -17.74 -9.60 18.98
N LEU A 29 -18.31 -8.52 19.53
CA LEU A 29 -18.42 -7.24 18.81
C LEU A 29 -17.04 -6.62 18.50
N VAL A 30 -16.10 -6.68 19.44
CA VAL A 30 -14.73 -6.23 19.22
C VAL A 30 -14.07 -7.06 18.11
N ALA A 31 -14.17 -8.38 18.16
CA ALA A 31 -13.64 -9.25 17.10
C ALA A 31 -14.29 -8.94 15.75
N PHE A 32 -15.61 -8.77 15.70
CA PHE A 32 -16.31 -8.42 14.47
C PHE A 32 -15.84 -7.06 13.93
N ALA A 33 -15.78 -6.05 14.78
CA ALA A 33 -15.34 -4.70 14.38
C ALA A 33 -13.90 -4.68 13.87
N THR A 34 -12.96 -5.35 14.57
CA THR A 34 -11.56 -5.40 14.16
C THR A 34 -11.35 -6.22 12.88
N HIS A 35 -12.08 -7.35 12.73
CA HIS A 35 -11.94 -8.21 11.54
C HIS A 35 -12.62 -7.63 10.30
N THR A 36 -13.60 -6.73 10.45
CA THR A 36 -14.25 -6.04 9.31
C THR A 36 -13.61 -4.68 9.00
N TYR A 37 -12.79 -4.14 9.90
CA TYR A 37 -12.14 -2.85 9.68
C TYR A 37 -11.17 -2.92 8.49
N LEU A 38 -11.32 -2.01 7.53
CA LEU A 38 -10.54 -1.95 6.28
C LEU A 38 -10.47 -3.29 5.52
N LEU A 39 -11.57 -4.06 5.52
CA LEU A 39 -11.60 -5.42 4.95
C LEU A 39 -11.36 -5.45 3.44
N ASP A 40 -11.74 -4.40 2.72
CA ASP A 40 -11.58 -4.20 1.28
C ASP A 40 -10.42 -3.27 0.89
N ALA A 41 -9.70 -2.71 1.88
CA ALA A 41 -8.62 -1.76 1.62
C ALA A 41 -7.41 -2.40 0.92
N LYS A 42 -7.06 -3.63 1.29
CA LYS A 42 -5.92 -4.36 0.72
C LYS A 42 -6.33 -5.12 -0.54
N SER A 43 -5.48 -5.05 -1.57
CA SER A 43 -5.61 -5.87 -2.77
C SER A 43 -5.73 -7.36 -2.43
N MET A 44 -6.40 -8.12 -3.28
CA MET A 44 -6.38 -9.58 -3.19
C MET A 44 -5.07 -10.14 -3.72
N TRP A 45 -4.67 -11.28 -3.16
CA TRP A 45 -3.47 -11.98 -3.57
C TRP A 45 -3.80 -13.31 -4.23
N ILE A 46 -2.80 -13.96 -4.83
CA ILE A 46 -2.95 -15.10 -5.73
C ILE A 46 -3.88 -16.21 -5.20
N GLU A 47 -3.77 -16.58 -3.93
CA GLU A 47 -4.60 -17.65 -3.37
C GLU A 47 -6.07 -17.23 -3.17
N GLU A 48 -6.34 -15.93 -2.94
CA GLU A 48 -7.70 -15.40 -2.91
C GLU A 48 -8.29 -15.43 -4.32
N GLY A 49 -7.51 -15.08 -5.37
CA GLY A 49 -7.94 -15.16 -6.77
C GLY A 49 -8.39 -16.56 -7.17
N LEU A 50 -7.62 -17.58 -6.82
CA LEU A 50 -8.00 -18.98 -7.06
C LEU A 50 -9.28 -19.37 -6.31
N SER A 51 -9.48 -18.83 -5.09
CA SER A 51 -10.70 -19.09 -4.32
C SER A 51 -11.93 -18.47 -4.98
N ILE A 52 -11.79 -17.24 -5.52
CA ILE A 52 -12.87 -16.55 -6.25
C ILE A 52 -13.23 -17.30 -7.52
N TYR A 53 -12.22 -17.56 -8.35
CA TYR A 53 -12.44 -18.30 -9.59
C TYR A 53 -13.19 -19.60 -9.36
N ARG A 54 -12.73 -20.42 -8.40
CA ARG A 54 -13.36 -21.67 -8.07
C ARG A 54 -14.79 -21.50 -7.55
N ALA A 55 -15.04 -20.51 -6.71
CA ALA A 55 -16.37 -20.24 -6.18
C ALA A 55 -17.35 -19.68 -7.22
N GLN A 56 -16.87 -19.13 -8.32
CA GLN A 56 -17.69 -18.68 -9.45
C GLN A 56 -18.08 -19.79 -10.41
N LEU A 57 -17.43 -20.96 -10.34
CA LEU A 57 -17.80 -22.13 -11.13
C LEU A 57 -19.15 -22.70 -10.68
N ASP A 58 -19.75 -23.52 -11.53
CA ASP A 58 -20.94 -24.33 -11.18
C ASP A 58 -20.61 -25.40 -10.14
N LEU A 59 -21.61 -25.85 -9.38
CA LEU A 59 -21.42 -26.83 -8.31
C LEU A 59 -20.73 -28.12 -8.76
N PRO A 60 -21.08 -28.75 -9.91
CA PRO A 60 -20.38 -29.92 -10.41
C PRO A 60 -18.88 -29.69 -10.61
N ARG A 61 -18.48 -28.52 -11.15
CA ARG A 61 -17.07 -28.16 -11.34
C ARG A 61 -16.36 -27.88 -10.02
N ILE A 62 -17.03 -27.21 -9.07
CA ILE A 62 -16.46 -27.03 -7.72
C ILE A 62 -16.19 -28.39 -7.06
N LEU A 63 -17.11 -29.37 -7.21
CA LEU A 63 -16.99 -30.71 -6.65
C LEU A 63 -15.95 -31.56 -7.34
N SER A 64 -15.74 -31.39 -8.67
CA SER A 64 -14.72 -32.13 -9.44
C SER A 64 -13.30 -31.76 -9.02
N ASN A 65 -13.09 -30.64 -8.35
CA ASN A 65 -11.78 -30.15 -7.93
C ASN A 65 -10.83 -29.84 -9.11
N VAL A 66 -11.37 -29.65 -10.32
CA VAL A 66 -10.59 -29.32 -11.52
C VAL A 66 -10.72 -27.84 -11.80
N ILE A 67 -9.59 -27.19 -12.01
CA ILE A 67 -9.48 -25.81 -12.49
C ILE A 67 -8.77 -25.80 -13.84
N MET A 68 -9.12 -24.87 -14.70
CA MET A 68 -8.48 -24.70 -16.00
C MET A 68 -7.51 -23.54 -15.94
N ILE A 69 -6.29 -23.75 -16.37
CA ILE A 69 -5.26 -22.68 -16.50
C ILE A 69 -4.74 -22.78 -17.93
N GLN A 70 -5.01 -21.78 -18.76
CA GLN A 70 -4.64 -21.79 -20.19
C GLN A 70 -5.00 -23.13 -20.89
N ASP A 71 -6.25 -23.54 -20.76
CA ASP A 71 -6.77 -24.83 -21.33
C ASP A 71 -6.16 -26.12 -20.77
N VAL A 72 -5.27 -26.01 -19.79
CA VAL A 72 -4.72 -27.17 -19.08
C VAL A 72 -5.53 -27.43 -17.81
N ALA A 73 -6.17 -28.61 -17.79
CA ALA A 73 -6.88 -29.08 -16.60
C ALA A 73 -5.90 -29.44 -15.49
N THR A 74 -6.05 -28.79 -14.35
CA THR A 74 -5.25 -29.06 -13.14
C THR A 74 -6.15 -29.31 -11.93
N HIS A 75 -5.68 -30.08 -10.97
CA HIS A 75 -6.44 -30.37 -9.76
C HIS A 75 -6.13 -29.33 -8.68
N ASP A 76 -7.17 -28.70 -8.14
CA ASP A 76 -7.01 -27.90 -6.94
C ASP A 76 -6.67 -28.80 -5.75
N THR A 77 -5.80 -28.28 -4.91
CA THR A 77 -5.28 -29.00 -3.75
C THR A 77 -6.15 -28.87 -2.49
N HIS A 78 -7.29 -28.15 -2.55
CA HIS A 78 -8.16 -27.89 -1.40
C HIS A 78 -9.52 -28.57 -1.56
N PRO A 79 -10.08 -29.14 -0.47
CA PRO A 79 -11.44 -29.70 -0.47
C PRO A 79 -12.52 -28.61 -0.72
N PRO A 80 -13.73 -29.01 -1.20
CA PRO A 80 -14.67 -28.09 -1.84
C PRO A 80 -15.56 -27.27 -0.89
N LEU A 81 -15.70 -27.61 0.41
CA LEU A 81 -16.76 -27.05 1.26
C LEU A 81 -16.70 -25.54 1.40
N TYR A 82 -15.50 -24.97 1.57
CA TYR A 82 -15.33 -23.52 1.67
C TYR A 82 -15.81 -22.80 0.40
N PHE A 83 -15.46 -23.34 -0.76
CA PHE A 83 -15.79 -22.75 -2.06
C PHE A 83 -17.29 -22.87 -2.38
N ILE A 84 -17.94 -23.95 -1.94
CA ILE A 84 -19.40 -24.10 -2.04
C ILE A 84 -20.11 -23.02 -1.20
N LEU A 85 -19.66 -22.79 0.04
CA LEU A 85 -20.24 -21.73 0.87
C LEU A 85 -19.99 -20.34 0.29
N LEU A 86 -18.79 -20.12 -0.27
CA LEU A 86 -18.44 -18.87 -0.93
C LEU A 86 -19.25 -18.65 -2.20
N HIS A 87 -19.50 -19.71 -3.00
CA HIS A 87 -20.38 -19.69 -4.18
C HIS A 87 -21.78 -19.16 -3.84
N PHE A 88 -22.40 -19.71 -2.79
CA PHE A 88 -23.71 -19.25 -2.35
C PHE A 88 -23.68 -17.81 -1.82
N LEU A 89 -22.60 -17.42 -1.12
CA LEU A 89 -22.44 -16.05 -0.63
C LEU A 89 -22.30 -15.06 -1.79
N ILE A 90 -21.53 -15.42 -2.84
CA ILE A 90 -21.39 -14.61 -4.06
C ILE A 90 -22.76 -14.45 -4.74
N GLY A 91 -23.52 -15.52 -4.87
CA GLY A 91 -24.87 -15.49 -5.43
C GLY A 91 -25.85 -14.62 -4.66
N LEU A 92 -25.68 -14.50 -3.34
CA LEU A 92 -26.55 -13.73 -2.45
C LEU A 92 -26.15 -12.25 -2.37
N ALA A 93 -24.87 -11.94 -2.29
CA ALA A 93 -24.35 -10.62 -1.90
C ALA A 93 -23.36 -10.00 -2.92
N GLY A 94 -23.08 -10.69 -4.02
CA GLY A 94 -22.13 -10.25 -5.03
C GLY A 94 -20.69 -10.65 -4.71
N SER A 95 -19.76 -10.20 -5.56
CA SER A 95 -18.35 -10.59 -5.53
C SER A 95 -17.39 -9.46 -5.13
N SER A 96 -17.85 -8.46 -4.37
CA SER A 96 -16.94 -7.44 -3.86
C SER A 96 -15.90 -8.05 -2.87
N GLU A 97 -14.72 -7.47 -2.78
CA GLU A 97 -13.65 -7.95 -1.88
C GLU A 97 -14.12 -8.07 -0.42
N PHE A 98 -14.97 -7.14 0.01
CA PHE A 98 -15.61 -7.18 1.32
C PHE A 98 -16.45 -8.47 1.50
N VAL A 99 -17.33 -8.76 0.53
CA VAL A 99 -18.21 -9.94 0.57
C VAL A 99 -17.40 -11.23 0.54
N LEU A 100 -16.39 -11.29 -0.32
CA LEU A 100 -15.55 -12.49 -0.47
C LEU A 100 -14.80 -12.85 0.81
N ARG A 101 -14.34 -11.85 1.57
CA ARG A 101 -13.66 -12.04 2.86
C ARG A 101 -14.62 -12.24 4.04
N LEU A 102 -15.89 -11.79 3.91
CA LEU A 102 -16.87 -11.84 5.00
C LEU A 102 -17.12 -13.26 5.54
N LEU A 103 -17.06 -14.28 4.65
CA LEU A 103 -17.17 -15.68 5.06
C LEU A 103 -16.09 -16.06 6.08
N SER A 104 -14.84 -15.69 5.81
CA SER A 104 -13.70 -15.96 6.71
C SER A 104 -13.80 -15.15 8.00
N VAL A 105 -14.29 -13.90 7.94
CA VAL A 105 -14.60 -13.08 9.13
C VAL A 105 -15.63 -13.77 10.01
N ALA A 106 -16.73 -14.25 9.45
CA ALA A 106 -17.79 -14.93 10.23
C ALA A 106 -17.25 -16.12 11.02
N TRP A 107 -16.42 -16.96 10.36
CA TRP A 107 -15.77 -18.10 11.02
C TRP A 107 -14.72 -17.68 12.05
N GLY A 108 -13.97 -16.62 11.79
CA GLY A 108 -13.00 -16.07 12.75
C GLY A 108 -13.67 -15.50 14.02
N VAL A 109 -14.77 -14.79 13.85
CA VAL A 109 -15.57 -14.28 14.98
C VAL A 109 -16.21 -15.41 15.78
N LEU A 110 -16.64 -16.48 15.12
CA LEU A 110 -17.21 -17.67 15.78
C LEU A 110 -16.21 -18.38 16.70
N LEU A 111 -14.89 -18.23 16.46
CA LEU A 111 -13.85 -18.78 17.36
C LEU A 111 -13.95 -18.23 18.78
N VAL A 112 -14.39 -16.99 18.97
CA VAL A 112 -14.51 -16.35 20.29
C VAL A 112 -15.46 -17.13 21.22
N PRO A 113 -16.75 -17.34 20.87
CA PRO A 113 -17.66 -18.12 21.70
C PRO A 113 -17.28 -19.60 21.74
N LEU A 114 -16.70 -20.18 20.70
CA LEU A 114 -16.26 -21.58 20.70
C LEU A 114 -15.12 -21.80 21.69
N LEU A 115 -14.09 -20.96 21.72
CA LEU A 115 -13.00 -21.04 22.69
C LEU A 115 -13.48 -20.75 24.11
N TYR A 116 -14.43 -19.82 24.29
CA TYR A 116 -15.11 -19.65 25.57
C TYR A 116 -15.76 -20.95 26.05
N ALA A 117 -16.58 -21.59 25.22
CA ALA A 117 -17.29 -22.80 25.54
C ALA A 117 -16.33 -23.97 25.83
N PHE A 118 -15.32 -24.15 24.99
CA PHE A 118 -14.33 -25.21 25.12
C PHE A 118 -13.46 -25.03 26.38
N GLY A 119 -12.89 -23.82 26.57
CA GLY A 119 -12.11 -23.49 27.76
C GLY A 119 -12.92 -23.59 29.08
N THR A 120 -14.18 -23.15 29.04
CA THR A 120 -15.08 -23.28 30.20
C THR A 120 -15.26 -24.74 30.59
N ARG A 121 -15.41 -25.65 29.65
CA ARG A 121 -15.60 -27.08 29.91
C ARG A 121 -14.33 -27.76 30.40
N LEU A 122 -13.18 -27.41 29.84
CA LEU A 122 -11.90 -28.00 30.21
C LEU A 122 -11.35 -27.44 31.52
N LEU A 123 -11.37 -26.11 31.68
CA LEU A 123 -10.60 -25.39 32.69
C LEU A 123 -11.45 -24.50 33.61
N GLY A 124 -12.71 -24.23 33.24
CA GLY A 124 -13.65 -23.40 34.00
C GLY A 124 -13.87 -22.02 33.41
N ARG A 125 -14.92 -21.33 33.85
CA ARG A 125 -15.47 -20.10 33.26
C ARG A 125 -14.45 -18.96 33.12
N ARG A 126 -13.56 -18.76 34.11
CA ARG A 126 -12.57 -17.68 34.07
C ARG A 126 -11.53 -17.90 32.96
N VAL A 127 -11.01 -19.14 32.86
CA VAL A 127 -10.06 -19.49 31.80
C VAL A 127 -10.74 -19.44 30.43
N GLY A 128 -12.01 -19.88 30.32
CA GLY A 128 -12.78 -19.73 29.09
C GLY A 128 -12.92 -18.26 28.66
N LEU A 129 -13.13 -17.33 29.60
CA LEU A 129 -13.24 -15.91 29.31
C LEU A 129 -11.90 -15.31 28.83
N TRP A 130 -10.78 -15.69 29.47
CA TRP A 130 -9.45 -15.31 29.00
C TRP A 130 -9.18 -15.85 27.60
N ALA A 131 -9.56 -17.10 27.34
CA ALA A 131 -9.38 -17.69 26.01
C ALA A 131 -10.20 -16.97 24.94
N ALA A 132 -11.43 -16.56 25.26
CA ALA A 132 -12.26 -15.74 24.37
C ALA A 132 -11.64 -14.35 24.12
N ALA A 133 -11.08 -13.71 25.16
CA ALA A 133 -10.42 -12.43 25.03
C ALA A 133 -9.15 -12.52 24.14
N ILE A 134 -8.32 -13.55 24.35
CA ILE A 134 -7.16 -13.82 23.52
C ILE A 134 -7.59 -14.06 22.07
N ALA A 135 -8.62 -14.87 21.83
CA ALA A 135 -9.13 -15.13 20.49
C ALA A 135 -9.66 -13.87 19.78
N ALA A 136 -10.41 -13.03 20.53
CA ALA A 136 -10.99 -11.79 19.99
C ALA A 136 -9.95 -10.75 19.60
N LEU A 137 -8.78 -10.76 20.25
CA LEU A 137 -7.69 -9.80 20.04
C LEU A 137 -6.50 -10.43 19.30
N SER A 138 -6.61 -11.68 18.87
CA SER A 138 -5.51 -12.41 18.24
C SER A 138 -5.13 -11.82 16.88
N PRO A 139 -3.89 -11.29 16.69
CA PRO A 139 -3.48 -10.76 15.40
C PRO A 139 -3.41 -11.82 14.29
N VAL A 140 -3.13 -13.08 14.62
CA VAL A 140 -3.12 -14.16 13.63
C VAL A 140 -4.54 -14.54 13.18
N TYR A 141 -5.54 -14.50 14.08
CA TYR A 141 -6.93 -14.70 13.68
C TYR A 141 -7.47 -13.51 12.89
N LEU A 142 -7.08 -12.29 13.24
CA LEU A 142 -7.36 -11.09 12.45
C LEU A 142 -6.82 -11.25 11.02
N TRP A 143 -5.54 -11.61 10.87
CA TRP A 143 -4.90 -11.79 9.57
C TRP A 143 -5.69 -12.77 8.68
N TYR A 144 -5.91 -14.01 9.17
CA TYR A 144 -6.59 -15.03 8.38
C TYR A 144 -8.10 -14.84 8.26
N SER A 145 -8.71 -13.99 9.05
CA SER A 145 -10.11 -13.57 8.85
C SER A 145 -10.25 -12.58 7.71
N GLN A 146 -9.19 -11.80 7.43
CA GLN A 146 -9.16 -10.85 6.32
C GLN A 146 -8.64 -11.45 5.00
N GLU A 147 -8.68 -12.76 4.88
CA GLU A 147 -8.39 -13.49 3.65
C GLU A 147 -9.60 -14.32 3.21
N ALA A 148 -9.90 -14.33 1.90
CA ALA A 148 -10.93 -15.20 1.33
C ALA A 148 -10.42 -16.65 1.25
N ARG A 149 -10.07 -17.23 2.43
CA ARG A 149 -9.46 -18.57 2.59
C ARG A 149 -10.11 -19.35 3.72
N SER A 150 -9.98 -20.66 3.65
CA SER A 150 -10.65 -21.61 4.54
C SER A 150 -10.07 -21.74 5.97
N TYR A 151 -9.02 -20.98 6.33
CA TYR A 151 -8.24 -21.22 7.56
C TYR A 151 -9.04 -21.01 8.84
N THR A 152 -9.78 -19.90 8.97
CA THR A 152 -10.60 -19.62 10.15
C THR A 152 -11.77 -20.59 10.28
N MET A 153 -12.36 -21.02 9.16
CA MET A 153 -13.39 -22.04 9.11
C MET A 153 -12.84 -23.39 9.60
N LEU A 154 -11.66 -23.79 9.13
CA LEU A 154 -10.99 -25.01 9.57
C LEU A 154 -10.78 -25.03 11.09
N VAL A 155 -10.19 -23.94 11.64
CA VAL A 155 -9.94 -23.85 13.09
C VAL A 155 -11.24 -23.90 13.88
N SER A 156 -12.27 -23.19 13.43
CA SER A 156 -13.59 -23.18 14.10
C SER A 156 -14.24 -24.56 14.12
N LEU A 157 -14.22 -25.26 12.99
CA LEU A 157 -14.78 -26.60 12.90
C LEU A 157 -13.98 -27.62 13.73
N THR A 158 -12.65 -27.54 13.74
CA THR A 158 -11.81 -28.43 14.56
C THR A 158 -11.97 -28.17 16.05
N VAL A 159 -12.12 -26.92 16.49
CA VAL A 159 -12.46 -26.58 17.89
C VAL A 159 -13.83 -27.13 18.25
N PHE A 160 -14.84 -26.97 17.37
CA PHE A 160 -16.18 -27.47 17.59
C PHE A 160 -16.23 -29.00 17.60
N SER A 161 -15.43 -29.68 16.77
CA SER A 161 -15.24 -31.13 16.79
C SER A 161 -14.66 -31.60 18.13
N ASN A 162 -13.58 -30.98 18.62
CA ASN A 162 -12.98 -31.32 19.92
C ASN A 162 -13.94 -31.02 21.09
N TYR A 163 -14.65 -29.89 21.05
CA TYR A 163 -15.67 -29.56 22.04
C TYR A 163 -16.79 -30.60 22.06
N SER A 164 -17.29 -30.99 20.89
CA SER A 164 -18.37 -31.98 20.76
C SER A 164 -17.94 -33.37 21.25
N LEU A 165 -16.71 -33.80 20.92
CA LEU A 165 -16.14 -35.05 21.44
C LEU A 165 -16.01 -35.04 22.97
N LEU A 166 -15.55 -33.92 23.55
CA LEU A 166 -15.53 -33.73 25.02
C LEU A 166 -16.93 -33.81 25.63
N ARG A 167 -17.95 -33.26 24.95
CA ARG A 167 -19.35 -33.33 25.39
C ARG A 167 -19.90 -34.74 25.31
N VAL A 168 -19.58 -35.52 24.25
CA VAL A 168 -19.91 -36.95 24.15
C VAL A 168 -19.32 -37.69 25.36
N TRP A 169 -18.02 -37.51 25.62
CA TRP A 169 -17.34 -38.11 26.77
C TRP A 169 -18.02 -37.77 28.10
N GLN A 170 -18.26 -36.50 28.35
CA GLN A 170 -18.88 -36.03 29.61
C GLN A 170 -20.32 -36.52 29.78
N SER A 171 -21.11 -36.56 28.70
CA SER A 171 -22.51 -36.99 28.75
C SER A 171 -22.66 -38.48 29.02
N THR A 172 -21.73 -39.29 28.48
CA THR A 172 -21.71 -40.74 28.70
C THR A 172 -21.02 -41.15 30.02
N SER A 173 -20.36 -40.23 30.70
CA SER A 173 -19.73 -40.46 32.01
C SER A 173 -20.67 -40.16 33.17
N ARG A 174 -21.91 -39.71 32.94
CA ARG A 174 -22.92 -39.42 34.00
C ARG A 174 -23.64 -40.66 34.41
N PRO A 175 -24.06 -40.76 35.69
CA PRO A 175 -24.85 -41.91 36.20
C PRO A 175 -26.16 -42.12 35.45
N ARG A 176 -26.84 -41.03 35.05
CA ARG A 176 -28.04 -41.06 34.22
C ARG A 176 -27.69 -40.47 32.84
N ILE A 177 -27.69 -41.37 31.84
CA ILE A 177 -27.37 -41.00 30.44
C ILE A 177 -28.64 -40.48 29.77
N ASN A 178 -28.60 -39.20 29.34
CA ASN A 178 -29.63 -38.67 28.43
C ASN A 178 -29.28 -39.05 26.99
N ARG A 179 -29.95 -40.03 26.41
CA ARG A 179 -29.70 -40.56 25.07
C ARG A 179 -29.84 -39.50 23.97
N GLY A 180 -30.85 -38.61 24.07
CA GLY A 180 -31.03 -37.50 23.10
C GLY A 180 -29.87 -36.50 23.12
N GLN A 181 -29.38 -36.18 24.33
CA GLN A 181 -28.22 -35.30 24.46
C GLN A 181 -26.94 -35.95 23.93
N VAL A 182 -26.75 -37.24 24.14
CA VAL A 182 -25.59 -37.98 23.57
C VAL A 182 -25.68 -38.02 22.05
N ALA A 183 -26.84 -38.35 21.48
CA ALA A 183 -27.04 -38.35 20.01
C ALA A 183 -26.77 -36.97 19.40
N LEU A 184 -27.26 -35.89 20.01
CA LEU A 184 -26.98 -34.51 19.55
C LEU A 184 -25.48 -34.25 19.48
N TRP A 185 -24.70 -34.60 20.52
CA TRP A 185 -23.27 -34.33 20.53
C TRP A 185 -22.47 -35.27 19.58
N ILE A 186 -22.97 -36.51 19.36
CA ILE A 186 -22.40 -37.39 18.34
C ILE A 186 -22.63 -36.80 16.94
N SER A 187 -23.86 -36.36 16.65
CA SER A 187 -24.15 -35.70 15.36
C SER A 187 -23.34 -34.43 15.18
N ALA A 188 -23.22 -33.57 16.21
CA ALA A 188 -22.40 -32.37 16.16
C ALA A 188 -20.91 -32.70 15.92
N TYR A 189 -20.39 -33.74 16.56
CA TYR A 189 -19.03 -34.21 16.36
C TYR A 189 -18.78 -34.67 14.91
N LEU A 190 -19.68 -35.52 14.40
CA LEU A 190 -19.57 -36.05 13.03
C LEU A 190 -19.64 -34.91 12.00
N LEU A 191 -20.64 -34.02 12.11
CA LEU A 191 -20.80 -32.88 11.21
C LEU A 191 -19.59 -31.95 11.25
N ALA A 192 -19.07 -31.63 12.41
CA ALA A 192 -17.91 -30.75 12.56
C ALA A 192 -16.63 -31.40 12.01
N THR A 193 -16.43 -32.69 12.26
CA THR A 193 -15.26 -33.43 11.76
C THR A 193 -15.33 -33.59 10.25
N ILE A 194 -16.48 -34.01 9.71
CA ILE A 194 -16.73 -34.10 8.28
C ILE A 194 -16.51 -32.72 7.63
N GLY A 195 -17.15 -31.69 8.17
CA GLY A 195 -17.00 -30.32 7.67
C GLY A 195 -15.55 -29.86 7.68
N SER A 196 -14.76 -30.14 8.73
CA SER A 196 -13.36 -29.76 8.79
C SER A 196 -12.50 -30.48 7.73
N ILE A 197 -12.75 -31.77 7.48
CA ILE A 197 -12.04 -32.56 6.47
C ILE A 197 -12.36 -32.04 5.06
N PHE A 198 -13.64 -31.74 4.78
CA PHE A 198 -14.07 -31.16 3.50
C PHE A 198 -13.71 -29.66 3.35
N THR A 199 -13.18 -29.05 4.41
CA THR A 199 -12.64 -27.69 4.38
C THR A 199 -11.14 -27.66 4.06
N HIS A 200 -10.35 -28.52 4.71
CA HIS A 200 -8.90 -28.56 4.52
C HIS A 200 -8.30 -29.86 5.06
N TYR A 201 -7.36 -30.46 4.32
CA TYR A 201 -6.71 -31.72 4.73
C TYR A 201 -5.93 -31.65 6.05
N GLY A 202 -5.55 -30.43 6.51
CA GLY A 202 -4.97 -30.24 7.85
C GLY A 202 -5.85 -30.73 9.01
N ALA A 203 -7.17 -30.90 8.78
CA ALA A 203 -8.07 -31.51 9.75
C ALA A 203 -7.68 -32.97 10.13
N LEU A 204 -6.99 -33.68 9.25
CA LEU A 204 -6.52 -35.05 9.49
C LEU A 204 -5.52 -35.13 10.64
N PHE A 205 -4.72 -34.09 10.87
CA PHE A 205 -3.81 -34.01 12.00
C PHE A 205 -4.58 -33.93 13.34
N ILE A 206 -5.72 -33.22 13.34
CA ILE A 206 -6.60 -33.15 14.52
C ILE A 206 -7.34 -34.49 14.70
N LEU A 207 -7.80 -35.11 13.65
CA LEU A 207 -8.42 -36.43 13.73
C LEU A 207 -7.44 -37.47 14.29
N LEU A 208 -6.17 -37.45 13.86
CA LEU A 208 -5.13 -38.31 14.42
C LEU A 208 -4.91 -38.03 15.92
N PHE A 209 -4.84 -36.76 16.31
CA PHE A 209 -4.78 -36.40 17.72
C PHE A 209 -5.98 -36.94 18.51
N GLN A 210 -7.19 -36.85 17.95
CA GLN A 210 -8.40 -37.42 18.55
C GLN A 210 -8.33 -38.94 18.68
N TRP A 211 -7.79 -39.65 17.66
CA TRP A 211 -7.56 -41.10 17.69
C TRP A 211 -6.62 -41.48 18.85
N VAL A 212 -5.47 -40.81 18.97
CA VAL A 212 -4.51 -41.07 20.05
C VAL A 212 -5.15 -40.80 21.42
N THR A 213 -5.90 -39.70 21.56
CA THR A 213 -6.59 -39.35 22.80
C THR A 213 -7.63 -40.37 23.18
N VAL A 214 -8.53 -40.74 22.26
CA VAL A 214 -9.61 -41.69 22.51
C VAL A 214 -9.07 -43.08 22.73
N LEU A 215 -8.04 -43.51 22.02
CA LEU A 215 -7.36 -44.79 22.25
C LEU A 215 -6.82 -44.88 23.68
N GLY A 216 -6.11 -43.86 24.14
CA GLY A 216 -5.62 -43.78 25.52
C GLY A 216 -6.75 -43.83 26.55
N LEU A 217 -7.83 -43.07 26.35
CA LEU A 217 -9.01 -43.06 27.20
C LEU A 217 -9.75 -44.42 27.19
N THR A 218 -9.80 -45.07 26.00
CA THR A 218 -10.46 -46.36 25.83
C THR A 218 -9.73 -47.47 26.57
N ILE A 219 -8.39 -47.51 26.45
CA ILE A 219 -7.57 -48.49 27.20
C ILE A 219 -7.79 -48.33 28.71
N TRP A 220 -7.84 -47.11 29.19
CA TRP A 220 -8.00 -46.81 30.61
C TRP A 220 -9.44 -47.07 31.12
N HIS A 221 -10.47 -46.69 30.30
CA HIS A 221 -11.88 -46.72 30.75
C HIS A 221 -12.73 -47.80 30.09
N ARG A 222 -12.15 -48.64 29.21
CA ARG A 222 -12.80 -49.73 28.45
C ARG A 222 -14.02 -49.32 27.62
N ARG A 223 -14.00 -48.11 27.04
CA ARG A 223 -15.13 -47.57 26.22
C ARG A 223 -14.88 -47.74 24.73
N TRP A 224 -14.84 -48.96 24.25
CA TRP A 224 -14.50 -49.35 22.89
C TRP A 224 -15.41 -48.74 21.82
N TRP A 225 -16.67 -48.40 22.11
CA TRP A 225 -17.59 -47.77 21.16
C TRP A 225 -17.13 -46.38 20.67
N LEU A 226 -16.32 -45.69 21.42
CA LEU A 226 -15.73 -44.41 21.00
C LEU A 226 -14.77 -44.60 19.83
N LEU A 227 -14.08 -45.73 19.72
CA LEU A 227 -13.28 -46.06 18.54
C LEU A 227 -14.16 -46.31 17.31
N ALA A 228 -15.33 -46.90 17.47
CA ALA A 228 -16.31 -47.05 16.39
C ALA A 228 -16.79 -45.67 15.88
N LEU A 229 -17.00 -44.72 16.79
CA LEU A 229 -17.37 -43.33 16.43
C LEU A 229 -16.25 -42.65 15.61
N LEU A 230 -14.99 -42.79 16.02
CA LEU A 230 -13.85 -42.25 15.27
C LEU A 230 -13.69 -42.97 13.93
N ALA A 231 -13.88 -44.31 13.90
CA ALA A 231 -13.83 -45.06 12.65
C ALA A 231 -14.92 -44.56 11.68
N ALA A 232 -16.14 -44.34 12.16
CA ALA A 232 -17.24 -43.77 11.36
C ALA A 232 -16.88 -42.37 10.82
N ALA A 233 -16.27 -41.49 11.64
CA ALA A 233 -15.79 -40.18 11.19
C ALA A 233 -14.66 -40.32 10.15
N SER A 234 -13.79 -41.35 10.28
CA SER A 234 -12.66 -41.58 9.38
C SER A 234 -13.09 -42.17 8.01
N LEU A 235 -14.20 -42.91 7.96
CA LEU A 235 -14.74 -43.45 6.69
C LEU A 235 -15.06 -42.35 5.67
N VAL A 236 -15.36 -41.15 6.14
CA VAL A 236 -15.61 -39.97 5.31
C VAL A 236 -14.37 -39.53 4.51
N ILE A 237 -13.19 -40.00 4.87
CA ILE A 237 -11.95 -39.73 4.12
C ILE A 237 -11.94 -40.48 2.79
N MET A 238 -12.62 -41.62 2.71
CA MET A 238 -12.57 -42.49 1.51
C MET A 238 -12.89 -41.78 0.18
N PRO A 239 -13.92 -40.91 0.09
CA PRO A 239 -14.20 -40.17 -1.13
C PRO A 239 -13.09 -39.15 -1.51
N LEU A 240 -12.27 -38.72 -0.54
CA LEU A 240 -11.19 -37.75 -0.75
C LEU A 240 -9.85 -38.44 -1.10
N LEU A 241 -9.73 -39.78 -0.94
CA LEU A 241 -8.48 -40.51 -1.23
C LEU A 241 -7.96 -40.30 -2.66
N PRO A 242 -8.81 -40.33 -3.71
CA PRO A 242 -8.33 -40.08 -5.08
C PRO A 242 -7.72 -38.67 -5.24
N PHE A 243 -8.34 -37.65 -4.67
CA PHE A 243 -7.85 -36.27 -4.72
C PHE A 243 -6.54 -36.13 -3.94
N MET A 244 -6.41 -36.78 -2.79
CA MET A 244 -5.18 -36.83 -2.02
C MET A 244 -4.06 -37.54 -2.75
N ALA A 245 -4.35 -38.67 -3.43
CA ALA A 245 -3.40 -39.40 -4.23
C ALA A 245 -2.91 -38.57 -5.44
N ALA A 246 -3.82 -37.91 -6.15
CA ALA A 246 -3.47 -36.96 -7.21
C ALA A 246 -2.52 -35.87 -6.75
N ARG A 247 -2.77 -35.29 -5.56
CA ARG A 247 -1.87 -34.27 -4.97
C ARG A 247 -0.47 -34.81 -4.69
N LEU A 248 -0.33 -36.07 -4.27
CA LEU A 248 0.98 -36.66 -4.03
C LEU A 248 1.76 -36.84 -5.33
N GLN A 249 1.05 -37.07 -6.45
CA GLN A 249 1.66 -37.25 -7.76
C GLN A 249 2.00 -35.92 -8.46
N THR A 250 1.09 -34.92 -8.43
CA THR A 250 1.24 -33.65 -9.14
C THR A 250 2.08 -32.62 -8.40
N GLY A 251 2.28 -32.79 -7.12
CA GLY A 251 3.00 -31.82 -6.30
C GLY A 251 4.52 -31.92 -6.34
N ALA A 252 5.13 -32.52 -7.39
CA ALA A 252 6.58 -32.69 -7.46
C ALA A 252 7.34 -31.41 -7.88
N GLU A 253 6.68 -30.44 -8.54
CA GLU A 253 7.37 -29.34 -9.20
C GLU A 253 7.59 -28.09 -8.30
N ARG A 254 6.81 -27.92 -7.22
CA ARG A 254 6.98 -26.82 -6.26
C ARG A 254 7.13 -27.37 -4.85
N GLY A 255 8.29 -27.92 -4.53
CA GLY A 255 8.66 -28.27 -3.16
C GLY A 255 8.94 -27.02 -2.35
N PHE A 256 8.22 -26.83 -1.22
CA PHE A 256 8.66 -25.86 -0.23
C PHE A 256 10.07 -26.20 0.24
N ARG A 257 10.86 -25.21 0.68
CA ARG A 257 12.14 -25.53 1.34
C ARG A 257 11.87 -26.26 2.65
N PHE A 258 12.76 -27.17 3.03
CA PHE A 258 12.68 -27.79 4.34
C PHE A 258 12.92 -26.75 5.43
N VAL A 259 12.03 -26.67 6.41
CA VAL A 259 12.12 -25.79 7.56
C VAL A 259 12.52 -26.60 8.78
N GLY A 260 13.62 -26.22 9.42
CA GLY A 260 14.12 -26.88 10.62
C GLY A 260 13.19 -26.73 11.83
N ALA A 261 13.30 -27.65 12.81
CA ALA A 261 12.44 -27.67 13.98
C ALA A 261 12.49 -26.36 14.79
N TRP A 262 13.66 -25.76 14.91
CA TRP A 262 13.83 -24.47 15.61
C TRP A 262 13.14 -23.33 14.87
N GLU A 263 13.33 -23.25 13.58
CA GLU A 263 12.68 -22.22 12.74
C GLU A 263 11.16 -22.36 12.81
N MET A 264 10.63 -23.59 12.66
CA MET A 264 9.21 -23.88 12.80
C MET A 264 8.67 -23.49 14.18
N ALA A 265 9.39 -23.83 15.27
CA ALA A 265 8.95 -23.52 16.64
C ALA A 265 8.94 -22.00 16.87
N ARG A 266 9.94 -21.28 16.38
CA ARG A 266 10.04 -19.83 16.45
C ARG A 266 8.89 -19.16 15.68
N ASP A 267 8.62 -19.60 14.45
CA ASP A 267 7.54 -19.07 13.63
C ASP A 267 6.17 -19.27 14.26
N LEU A 268 5.93 -20.48 14.82
CA LEU A 268 4.68 -20.79 15.50
C LEU A 268 4.50 -19.95 16.77
N LEU A 269 5.58 -19.81 17.56
CA LEU A 269 5.54 -19.01 18.79
C LEU A 269 5.24 -17.55 18.48
N ASN A 270 5.98 -16.93 17.56
CA ASN A 270 5.79 -15.53 17.15
C ASN A 270 4.37 -15.31 16.59
N ALA A 271 3.96 -16.13 15.63
CA ALA A 271 2.67 -15.96 14.97
C ALA A 271 1.47 -16.16 15.91
N PHE A 272 1.50 -17.13 16.83
CA PHE A 272 0.41 -17.33 17.78
C PHE A 272 0.41 -16.33 18.92
N SER A 273 1.55 -15.72 19.24
CA SER A 273 1.68 -14.69 20.28
C SER A 273 1.30 -13.32 19.75
N LEU A 274 1.99 -12.87 18.71
CA LEU A 274 1.93 -11.49 18.20
C LEU A 274 1.48 -11.40 16.73
N GLY A 275 1.28 -12.55 16.06
CA GLY A 275 0.82 -12.54 14.66
C GLY A 275 1.97 -12.49 13.66
N ILE A 276 1.62 -12.24 12.39
CA ILE A 276 2.55 -12.31 11.26
C ILE A 276 3.06 -10.89 10.87
N ALA A 277 2.44 -9.84 11.43
CA ALA A 277 2.79 -8.45 11.13
C ALA A 277 3.89 -7.89 12.05
N VAL A 278 4.76 -8.76 12.55
CA VAL A 278 5.94 -8.40 13.35
C VAL A 278 7.07 -9.38 13.08
N ARG A 279 8.30 -8.91 13.15
CA ARG A 279 9.48 -9.77 13.00
C ARG A 279 9.91 -10.30 14.36
N TRP A 280 10.31 -11.57 14.41
CA TRP A 280 10.82 -12.18 15.64
C TRP A 280 11.92 -11.35 16.30
N ASP A 281 12.87 -10.86 15.52
CA ASP A 281 14.05 -10.14 16.03
C ASP A 281 13.65 -8.85 16.79
N ASP A 282 12.51 -8.26 16.46
CA ASP A 282 12.02 -7.03 17.09
C ASP A 282 11.23 -7.29 18.38
N VAL A 283 10.67 -8.50 18.54
CA VAL A 283 9.68 -8.80 19.59
C VAL A 283 9.99 -10.06 20.42
N TYR A 284 11.13 -10.71 20.25
CA TYR A 284 11.45 -12.02 20.86
C TYR A 284 11.30 -12.05 22.40
N LEU A 285 11.53 -10.94 23.10
CA LEU A 285 11.32 -10.85 24.55
C LEU A 285 9.84 -10.96 24.91
N LEU A 286 8.94 -10.39 24.10
CA LEU A 286 7.51 -10.55 24.27
C LEU A 286 7.09 -11.99 23.97
N ASP A 287 7.62 -12.61 22.93
CA ASP A 287 7.35 -14.01 22.61
C ASP A 287 7.80 -14.95 23.72
N LEU A 288 8.94 -14.69 24.35
CA LEU A 288 9.37 -15.42 25.53
C LEU A 288 8.41 -15.22 26.72
N LEU A 289 7.85 -14.03 26.90
CA LEU A 289 6.82 -13.79 27.92
C LEU A 289 5.57 -14.63 27.64
N PHE A 290 5.12 -14.71 26.40
CA PHE A 290 4.00 -15.57 26.00
C PHE A 290 4.32 -17.05 26.23
N LEU A 291 5.54 -17.50 25.91
CA LEU A 291 5.99 -18.87 26.19
C LEU A 291 5.96 -19.17 27.68
N LEU A 292 6.47 -18.27 28.53
CA LEU A 292 6.45 -18.42 29.98
C LEU A 292 5.03 -18.50 30.53
N LEU A 293 4.10 -17.69 29.98
CA LEU A 293 2.69 -17.76 30.33
C LEU A 293 2.06 -19.10 29.93
N ALA A 294 2.38 -19.62 28.75
CA ALA A 294 1.90 -20.92 28.29
C ALA A 294 2.45 -22.06 29.16
N LEU A 295 3.73 -22.02 29.54
CA LEU A 295 4.37 -22.99 30.45
C LEU A 295 3.76 -22.90 31.86
N LEU A 296 3.51 -21.70 32.38
CA LEU A 296 2.78 -21.50 33.65
C LEU A 296 1.37 -22.10 33.58
N GLY A 297 0.67 -21.90 32.45
CA GLY A 297 -0.63 -22.53 32.20
C GLY A 297 -0.55 -24.04 32.17
N LEU A 298 0.46 -24.61 31.53
CA LEU A 298 0.70 -26.06 31.51
C LEU A 298 0.93 -26.60 32.91
N ALA A 299 1.76 -25.96 33.72
CA ALA A 299 2.00 -26.33 35.13
C ALA A 299 0.74 -26.22 35.98
N PHE A 300 -0.06 -25.17 35.74
CA PHE A 300 -1.32 -24.97 36.44
C PHE A 300 -2.36 -26.03 36.09
N THR A 301 -2.47 -26.39 34.80
CA THR A 301 -3.40 -27.42 34.33
C THR A 301 -3.02 -28.81 34.83
N ALA A 302 -1.72 -29.11 34.95
CA ALA A 302 -1.24 -30.38 35.50
C ALA A 302 -1.69 -30.64 36.94
N ARG A 303 -1.89 -29.59 37.73
CA ARG A 303 -2.38 -29.69 39.13
C ARG A 303 -3.89 -29.86 39.23
N ARG A 304 -4.64 -29.60 38.13
CA ARG A 304 -6.11 -29.68 38.11
C ARG A 304 -6.59 -30.93 37.36
N ARG A 305 -6.91 -32.00 38.08
CA ARG A 305 -7.48 -33.24 37.51
C ARG A 305 -8.97 -33.06 37.22
N ARG A 306 -9.33 -32.47 36.10
CA ARG A 306 -10.74 -32.35 35.65
C ARG A 306 -11.16 -33.37 34.59
N LEU A 307 -10.23 -33.93 33.84
CA LEU A 307 -10.43 -35.06 32.94
C LEU A 307 -10.07 -36.35 33.72
N THR A 308 -11.01 -37.27 33.78
CA THR A 308 -10.82 -38.56 34.44
C THR A 308 -9.72 -39.36 33.74
N GLY A 309 -8.59 -39.55 34.40
CA GLY A 309 -7.51 -40.42 34.00
C GLY A 309 -6.43 -39.81 33.12
N VAL A 310 -6.75 -38.86 32.24
CA VAL A 310 -5.75 -38.10 31.46
C VAL A 310 -5.81 -36.65 31.93
N GLY A 311 -4.67 -36.13 32.42
CA GLY A 311 -4.62 -34.73 32.87
C GLY A 311 -4.91 -33.79 31.70
N THR A 312 -5.58 -32.67 32.00
CA THR A 312 -5.89 -31.64 31.01
C THR A 312 -4.61 -31.12 30.32
N SER A 313 -3.50 -31.11 31.07
CA SER A 313 -2.16 -30.77 30.55
C SER A 313 -1.71 -31.72 29.44
N LEU A 314 -1.90 -33.05 29.62
CA LEU A 314 -1.53 -34.03 28.61
C LEU A 314 -2.40 -33.89 27.35
N TYR A 315 -3.70 -33.60 27.53
CA TYR A 315 -4.60 -33.32 26.40
C TYR A 315 -4.17 -32.10 25.59
N LEU A 316 -3.89 -30.97 26.25
CA LEU A 316 -3.46 -29.75 25.57
C LEU A 316 -2.06 -29.87 24.96
N SER A 317 -1.12 -30.56 25.64
CA SER A 317 0.19 -30.87 25.07
C SER A 317 0.08 -31.76 23.84
N GLY A 318 -0.76 -32.81 23.89
CA GLY A 318 -1.01 -33.67 22.73
C GLY A 318 -1.63 -32.91 21.56
N TYR A 319 -2.55 -32.00 21.85
CA TYR A 319 -3.18 -31.15 20.83
C TYR A 319 -2.15 -30.25 20.11
N LEU A 320 -1.14 -29.72 20.86
CA LEU A 320 -0.06 -28.93 20.28
C LEU A 320 0.98 -29.82 19.54
N LEU A 321 1.41 -30.89 20.20
CA LEU A 321 2.60 -31.62 19.76
C LEU A 321 2.32 -32.65 18.68
N ILE A 322 1.18 -33.37 18.75
CA ILE A 322 0.92 -34.47 17.80
C ILE A 322 0.79 -33.93 16.35
N PRO A 323 -0.03 -32.90 16.05
CA PRO A 323 -0.10 -32.34 14.71
C PRO A 323 1.24 -31.78 14.24
N THR A 324 1.97 -31.07 15.14
CA THR A 324 3.25 -30.45 14.83
C THR A 324 4.32 -31.49 14.49
N LEU A 325 4.45 -32.55 15.33
CA LEU A 325 5.43 -33.61 15.11
C LEU A 325 5.12 -34.41 13.84
N VAL A 326 3.85 -34.70 13.57
CA VAL A 326 3.45 -35.42 12.36
C VAL A 326 3.78 -34.60 11.12
N LEU A 327 3.44 -33.30 11.09
CA LEU A 327 3.77 -32.43 9.96
C LEU A 327 5.30 -32.34 9.78
N TYR A 328 6.04 -32.19 10.87
CA TYR A 328 7.51 -32.12 10.85
C TYR A 328 8.12 -33.40 10.29
N VAL A 329 7.68 -34.56 10.78
CA VAL A 329 8.16 -35.88 10.27
C VAL A 329 7.83 -36.06 8.79
N LEU A 330 6.59 -35.74 8.38
CA LEU A 330 6.19 -35.81 6.99
C LEU A 330 6.97 -34.83 6.11
N SER A 331 7.39 -33.68 6.65
CA SER A 331 8.18 -32.70 5.92
C SER A 331 9.61 -33.18 5.60
N HIS A 332 10.10 -34.24 6.24
CA HIS A 332 11.37 -34.90 5.84
C HIS A 332 11.19 -35.76 4.58
N LEU A 333 9.99 -36.26 4.35
CA LEU A 333 9.69 -37.01 3.12
C LEU A 333 9.42 -36.06 1.96
N LYS A 334 8.64 -35.03 2.22
CA LYS A 334 8.31 -33.94 1.30
C LYS A 334 8.06 -32.66 2.10
N PRO A 335 8.81 -31.57 1.89
CA PRO A 335 8.57 -30.33 2.60
C PRO A 335 7.12 -29.87 2.49
N MET A 336 6.41 -29.74 3.61
CA MET A 336 4.99 -29.42 3.69
C MET A 336 4.69 -28.14 4.50
N TYR A 337 5.67 -27.60 5.20
CA TYR A 337 5.53 -26.40 6.04
C TYR A 337 6.02 -25.18 5.29
N GLU A 338 5.13 -24.22 5.05
CA GLU A 338 5.41 -22.92 4.43
C GLU A 338 4.90 -21.77 5.33
N GLY A 339 4.89 -22.01 6.62
CA GLY A 339 4.44 -21.01 7.58
C GLY A 339 3.26 -21.49 8.43
N VAL A 340 2.84 -20.60 9.33
CA VAL A 340 1.89 -20.89 10.42
C VAL A 340 0.52 -21.39 9.95
N ARG A 341 0.11 -21.05 8.72
CA ARG A 341 -1.18 -21.46 8.15
C ARG A 341 -1.40 -22.98 8.17
N HIS A 342 -0.35 -23.78 8.02
CA HIS A 342 -0.44 -25.24 8.02
C HIS A 342 -0.69 -25.84 9.41
N LEU A 343 -0.35 -25.12 10.47
CA LEU A 343 -0.53 -25.51 11.86
C LEU A 343 -1.45 -24.56 12.66
N LEU A 344 -2.20 -23.68 11.99
CA LEU A 344 -3.13 -22.76 12.65
C LEU A 344 -4.15 -23.52 13.53
N ILE A 345 -4.46 -24.77 13.18
CA ILE A 345 -5.35 -25.68 13.90
C ILE A 345 -4.91 -25.99 15.35
N ILE A 346 -3.62 -25.80 15.70
CA ILE A 346 -3.13 -26.04 17.05
C ILE A 346 -3.20 -24.80 17.96
N SER A 347 -3.41 -23.62 17.40
CA SER A 347 -3.48 -22.34 18.12
C SER A 347 -4.53 -22.35 19.25
N PRO A 348 -5.69 -23.05 19.15
CA PRO A 348 -6.66 -23.14 20.24
C PRO A 348 -6.09 -23.75 21.53
N ALA A 349 -5.23 -24.76 21.43
CA ALA A 349 -4.58 -25.36 22.58
C ALA A 349 -3.59 -24.38 23.23
N TYR A 350 -2.82 -23.67 22.41
CA TYR A 350 -1.90 -22.63 22.88
C TYR A 350 -2.65 -21.51 23.60
N TYR A 351 -3.76 -21.01 23.06
CA TYR A 351 -4.57 -19.96 23.70
C TYR A 351 -5.23 -20.41 25.00
N LEU A 352 -5.62 -21.67 25.10
CA LEU A 352 -6.11 -22.23 26.35
C LEU A 352 -5.01 -22.33 27.42
N LEU A 353 -3.76 -22.63 27.04
CA LEU A 353 -2.61 -22.61 27.94
C LEU A 353 -2.29 -21.18 28.38
N LEU A 354 -2.25 -20.22 27.48
CA LEU A 354 -2.07 -18.80 27.82
C LEU A 354 -3.15 -18.31 28.79
N ALA A 355 -4.42 -18.62 28.50
CA ALA A 355 -5.54 -18.28 29.35
C ALA A 355 -5.44 -18.88 30.76
N ALA A 356 -4.97 -20.13 30.87
CA ALA A 356 -4.72 -20.80 32.13
C ALA A 356 -3.57 -20.17 32.90
N GLY A 357 -2.49 -19.76 32.20
CA GLY A 357 -1.35 -19.06 32.78
C GLY A 357 -1.73 -17.67 33.32
N LEU A 358 -2.49 -16.90 32.56
CA LEU A 358 -3.02 -15.60 32.98
C LEU A 358 -3.96 -15.74 34.20
N ASP A 359 -4.85 -16.72 34.22
CA ASP A 359 -5.72 -16.97 35.36
C ASP A 359 -4.93 -17.39 36.62
N ALA A 360 -3.88 -18.23 36.44
CA ALA A 360 -3.00 -18.63 37.52
C ALA A 360 -2.22 -17.43 38.09
N LEU A 361 -1.65 -16.61 37.22
CA LEU A 361 -0.91 -15.40 37.59
C LEU A 361 -1.81 -14.40 38.31
N ALA A 362 -3.00 -14.11 37.75
CA ALA A 362 -3.97 -13.18 38.31
C ALA A 362 -4.49 -13.60 39.69
N ARG A 363 -4.56 -14.91 39.99
CA ARG A 363 -4.96 -15.44 41.31
C ARG A 363 -3.87 -15.27 42.36
N ARG A 364 -2.61 -15.41 42.00
CA ARG A 364 -1.48 -15.42 42.93
C ARG A 364 -0.83 -14.05 43.09
N PHE A 365 -0.71 -13.28 41.96
CA PHE A 365 0.02 -12.04 41.87
C PHE A 365 -0.73 -11.03 40.97
N ARG A 366 -1.82 -10.46 41.50
CA ARG A 366 -2.76 -9.61 40.73
C ARG A 366 -2.08 -8.40 40.06
N TYR A 367 -1.14 -7.76 40.73
CA TYR A 367 -0.45 -6.58 40.18
C TYR A 367 0.54 -6.96 39.08
N VAL A 368 1.27 -8.09 39.27
CA VAL A 368 2.13 -8.63 38.21
C VAL A 368 1.29 -9.02 36.99
N ALA A 369 0.11 -9.60 37.21
CA ALA A 369 -0.80 -9.95 36.12
C ALA A 369 -1.27 -8.71 35.35
N ILE A 370 -1.55 -7.60 36.02
CA ILE A 370 -1.94 -6.34 35.35
C ILE A 370 -0.78 -5.84 34.47
N VAL A 371 0.44 -5.80 35.00
CA VAL A 371 1.63 -5.38 34.22
C VAL A 371 1.83 -6.28 33.01
N VAL A 372 1.77 -7.60 33.19
CA VAL A 372 1.88 -8.57 32.08
C VAL A 372 0.80 -8.37 31.02
N ILE A 373 -0.46 -8.15 31.45
CA ILE A 373 -1.57 -7.89 30.52
C ILE A 373 -1.34 -6.60 29.73
N LEU A 374 -0.80 -5.55 30.35
CA LEU A 374 -0.47 -4.30 29.64
C LEU A 374 0.62 -4.50 28.60
N PHE A 375 1.68 -5.27 28.91
CA PHE A 375 2.72 -5.61 27.93
C PHE A 375 2.16 -6.46 26.78
N VAL A 376 1.38 -7.48 27.08
CA VAL A 376 0.71 -8.34 26.08
C VAL A 376 -0.22 -7.48 25.20
N ALA A 377 -1.04 -6.63 25.82
CA ALA A 377 -1.94 -5.74 25.07
C ALA A 377 -1.18 -4.74 24.19
N GLY A 378 -0.06 -4.19 24.68
CA GLY A 378 0.82 -3.31 23.91
C GLY A 378 1.41 -4.01 22.68
N GLY A 379 1.93 -5.23 22.85
CA GLY A 379 2.45 -6.03 21.74
C GLY A 379 1.39 -6.40 20.71
N VAL A 380 0.21 -6.80 21.16
CA VAL A 380 -0.95 -7.09 20.29
C VAL A 380 -1.40 -5.83 19.54
N ALA A 381 -1.47 -4.68 20.21
CA ALA A 381 -1.82 -3.40 19.59
C ALA A 381 -0.78 -2.99 18.55
N TYR A 382 0.52 -3.15 18.85
CA TYR A 382 1.62 -2.89 17.91
C TYR A 382 1.50 -3.75 16.65
N SER A 383 1.31 -5.06 16.82
CA SER A 383 1.12 -5.98 15.68
C SER A 383 -0.13 -5.65 14.87
N THR A 384 -1.24 -5.33 15.54
CA THR A 384 -2.49 -4.94 14.88
C THR A 384 -2.34 -3.63 14.13
N HIS A 385 -1.62 -2.66 14.69
CA HIS A 385 -1.28 -1.41 14.00
C HIS A 385 -0.46 -1.68 12.73
N ASN A 386 0.59 -2.50 12.84
CA ASN A 386 1.40 -2.89 11.68
C ASN A 386 0.57 -3.60 10.61
N HIS A 387 -0.35 -4.48 11.01
CA HIS A 387 -1.23 -5.15 10.07
C HIS A 387 -2.04 -4.18 9.22
N PHE A 388 -2.55 -3.10 9.81
CA PHE A 388 -3.40 -2.15 9.09
C PHE A 388 -2.62 -1.04 8.36
N PHE A 389 -1.53 -0.55 8.94
CA PHE A 389 -0.94 0.72 8.54
C PHE A 389 0.53 0.63 8.11
N HIS A 390 1.24 -0.45 8.41
CA HIS A 390 2.64 -0.53 8.04
C HIS A 390 2.79 -1.10 6.61
N PRO A 391 3.36 -0.32 5.66
CA PRO A 391 3.49 -0.75 4.25
C PRO A 391 4.23 -2.08 4.09
N GLY A 392 5.22 -2.32 4.98
CA GLY A 392 6.01 -3.54 5.02
C GLY A 392 5.21 -4.83 5.25
N TYR A 393 3.94 -4.79 5.62
CA TYR A 393 3.04 -5.95 5.77
C TYR A 393 1.83 -5.87 4.84
N ALA A 394 1.90 -5.03 3.81
CA ALA A 394 0.90 -5.01 2.75
C ALA A 394 1.00 -6.29 1.91
N LYS A 395 -0.11 -6.73 1.34
CA LYS A 395 -0.16 -7.79 0.33
C LYS A 395 0.23 -7.24 -1.05
N ASP A 396 0.45 -8.13 -2.01
CA ASP A 396 0.76 -7.76 -3.38
C ASP A 396 -0.32 -6.85 -3.96
N ASP A 397 0.08 -5.70 -4.51
CA ASP A 397 -0.88 -4.71 -5.01
C ASP A 397 -1.24 -4.97 -6.48
N LEU A 398 -1.83 -6.14 -6.72
CA LEU A 398 -2.34 -6.51 -8.04
C LEU A 398 -3.47 -5.61 -8.54
N ARG A 399 -4.28 -5.06 -7.60
CA ARG A 399 -5.35 -4.11 -7.97
C ARG A 399 -4.78 -2.90 -8.69
N SER A 400 -3.72 -2.29 -8.14
CA SER A 400 -3.07 -1.14 -8.76
C SER A 400 -2.39 -1.51 -10.05
N ALA A 401 -1.72 -2.66 -10.14
CA ALA A 401 -1.09 -3.14 -11.35
C ALA A 401 -2.11 -3.33 -12.50
N VAL A 402 -3.22 -4.02 -12.22
CA VAL A 402 -4.28 -4.24 -13.22
C VAL A 402 -4.96 -2.93 -13.61
N ASN A 403 -5.25 -2.05 -12.65
CA ASN A 403 -5.85 -0.76 -12.94
C ASN A 403 -4.90 0.13 -13.78
N TYR A 404 -3.60 0.02 -13.56
CA TYR A 404 -2.59 0.71 -14.34
C TYR A 404 -2.66 0.29 -15.81
N VAL A 405 -2.61 -1.02 -16.08
CA VAL A 405 -2.73 -1.55 -17.44
C VAL A 405 -4.09 -1.21 -18.06
N ARG A 406 -5.18 -1.43 -17.30
CA ARG A 406 -6.55 -1.15 -17.78
C ARG A 406 -6.77 0.30 -18.19
N ALA A 407 -6.02 1.21 -17.55
CA ALA A 407 -6.12 2.63 -17.83
C ALA A 407 -5.49 3.03 -19.17
N ASP A 408 -4.49 2.29 -19.66
CA ASP A 408 -3.66 2.69 -20.79
C ASP A 408 -3.61 1.69 -21.95
N ILE A 409 -4.08 0.45 -21.77
CA ILE A 409 -4.08 -0.58 -22.82
C ILE A 409 -4.93 -0.17 -24.03
N GLN A 410 -4.39 -0.36 -25.21
CA GLN A 410 -5.02 0.00 -26.50
C GLN A 410 -5.60 -1.26 -27.20
N PRO A 411 -6.56 -1.08 -28.10
CA PRO A 411 -7.06 -2.17 -28.94
C PRO A 411 -5.92 -2.78 -29.79
N GLY A 412 -5.81 -4.11 -29.76
CA GLY A 412 -4.76 -4.85 -30.45
C GLY A 412 -3.52 -5.12 -29.60
N GLU A 413 -3.50 -4.66 -28.34
CA GLU A 413 -2.48 -5.03 -27.36
C GLU A 413 -2.93 -6.22 -26.50
N VAL A 414 -1.97 -6.97 -25.95
CA VAL A 414 -2.19 -8.16 -25.14
C VAL A 414 -1.49 -8.05 -23.80
N VAL A 415 -2.09 -8.64 -22.74
CA VAL A 415 -1.45 -8.79 -21.44
C VAL A 415 -0.75 -10.15 -21.37
N VAL A 416 0.55 -10.14 -21.13
CA VAL A 416 1.35 -11.35 -20.98
C VAL A 416 1.71 -11.54 -19.51
N LEU A 417 1.30 -12.67 -18.94
CA LEU A 417 1.58 -13.00 -17.54
C LEU A 417 2.77 -13.95 -17.45
N SER A 418 3.85 -13.55 -16.79
CA SER A 418 4.99 -14.45 -16.51
C SER A 418 4.60 -15.61 -15.58
N GLU A 419 3.57 -15.41 -14.76
CA GLU A 419 2.94 -16.40 -13.90
C GLU A 419 1.46 -16.55 -14.28
N PRO A 420 1.12 -17.47 -15.18
CA PRO A 420 -0.25 -17.64 -15.65
C PRO A 420 -1.29 -17.89 -14.56
N ILE A 421 -0.89 -18.42 -13.42
CA ILE A 421 -1.77 -18.69 -12.27
C ILE A 421 -2.35 -17.39 -11.64
N LEU A 422 -1.84 -16.21 -12.00
CA LEU A 422 -2.35 -14.90 -11.57
C LEU A 422 -3.61 -14.47 -12.35
N TRP A 423 -3.94 -15.13 -13.46
CA TRP A 423 -5.02 -14.75 -14.36
C TRP A 423 -6.39 -14.53 -13.68
N PRO A 424 -6.79 -15.28 -12.60
CA PRO A 424 -8.09 -15.04 -12.00
C PRO A 424 -8.22 -13.67 -11.35
N LEU A 425 -7.11 -13.13 -10.84
CA LEU A 425 -7.09 -11.78 -10.28
C LEU A 425 -7.04 -10.69 -11.36
N TRP A 426 -6.35 -10.98 -12.46
CA TRP A 426 -6.35 -10.10 -13.60
C TRP A 426 -7.76 -9.97 -14.19
N GLU A 427 -8.47 -11.06 -14.43
CA GLU A 427 -9.86 -11.02 -14.87
C GLU A 427 -10.80 -10.39 -13.84
N TYR A 428 -10.59 -10.65 -12.56
CA TYR A 428 -11.41 -10.06 -11.50
C TYR A 428 -11.34 -8.53 -11.48
N TYR A 429 -10.15 -7.95 -11.59
CA TYR A 429 -9.95 -6.50 -11.55
C TYR A 429 -10.14 -5.83 -12.91
N PHE A 430 -9.72 -6.46 -13.99
CA PHE A 430 -9.84 -5.91 -15.33
C PHE A 430 -11.26 -6.03 -15.88
N GLY A 431 -11.85 -7.17 -15.69
CA GLY A 431 -13.14 -7.58 -16.27
C GLY A 431 -13.01 -8.70 -17.30
N PRO A 432 -14.15 -9.20 -17.81
CA PRO A 432 -14.18 -10.43 -18.64
C PRO A 432 -13.61 -10.27 -20.06
N ASN A 433 -13.30 -9.04 -20.50
CA ASN A 433 -12.81 -8.75 -21.85
C ASN A 433 -11.28 -8.56 -21.88
N LEU A 434 -10.57 -9.08 -20.90
CA LEU A 434 -9.11 -9.05 -20.87
C LEU A 434 -8.57 -10.01 -21.95
N ASP A 435 -7.81 -9.47 -22.91
CA ASP A 435 -6.98 -10.26 -23.79
C ASP A 435 -5.66 -10.56 -23.09
N TRP A 436 -5.41 -11.83 -22.77
CA TRP A 436 -4.25 -12.22 -21.99
C TRP A 436 -3.71 -13.59 -22.42
N THR A 437 -2.43 -13.78 -22.21
CA THR A 437 -1.76 -15.08 -22.33
C THR A 437 -0.70 -15.26 -21.26
N GLY A 438 -0.32 -16.50 -21.00
CA GLY A 438 0.81 -16.80 -20.11
C GLY A 438 2.07 -17.11 -20.91
N LEU A 439 3.19 -16.52 -20.52
CA LEU A 439 4.47 -16.81 -21.14
C LEU A 439 5.56 -16.92 -20.06
N PRO A 440 6.15 -18.09 -19.82
CA PRO A 440 5.90 -19.37 -20.49
C PRO A 440 4.49 -19.90 -20.23
N PRO A 441 3.89 -20.65 -21.19
CA PRO A 441 2.55 -21.19 -20.98
C PRO A 441 2.54 -22.23 -19.86
N TYR A 442 1.42 -22.31 -19.15
CA TYR A 442 1.25 -23.31 -18.10
C TYR A 442 1.20 -24.74 -18.69
N PRO A 443 1.85 -25.77 -18.11
CA PRO A 443 2.65 -25.76 -16.87
C PRO A 443 4.17 -25.64 -17.09
N PHE A 444 4.62 -25.21 -18.26
CA PHE A 444 6.04 -25.22 -18.66
C PHE A 444 6.86 -24.13 -17.98
N THR A 445 8.18 -24.32 -17.98
CA THR A 445 9.16 -23.31 -17.57
C THR A 445 9.81 -22.68 -18.80
N ALA A 446 10.31 -21.44 -18.68
CA ALA A 446 10.92 -20.73 -19.79
C ALA A 446 12.14 -21.48 -20.38
N GLY A 447 12.17 -21.54 -21.71
CA GLY A 447 13.23 -22.14 -22.50
C GLY A 447 13.33 -21.53 -23.90
N GLU A 448 14.06 -22.15 -24.81
CA GLU A 448 14.20 -21.63 -26.18
C GLU A 448 12.87 -21.57 -26.94
N GLU A 449 11.96 -22.49 -26.69
CA GLU A 449 10.62 -22.48 -27.28
C GLU A 449 9.82 -21.24 -26.85
N THR A 450 10.07 -20.72 -25.66
CA THR A 450 9.41 -19.52 -25.14
C THR A 450 9.77 -18.28 -25.95
N LYS A 451 10.98 -18.22 -26.51
CA LYS A 451 11.40 -17.13 -27.40
C LYS A 451 10.63 -17.15 -28.73
N VAL A 452 10.39 -18.35 -29.26
CA VAL A 452 9.58 -18.50 -30.49
C VAL A 452 8.13 -18.06 -30.24
N GLN A 453 7.60 -18.39 -29.08
CA GLN A 453 6.25 -17.95 -28.68
C GLN A 453 6.20 -16.42 -28.45
N ALA A 454 7.25 -15.85 -27.87
CA ALA A 454 7.37 -14.39 -27.71
C ALA A 454 7.39 -13.67 -29.06
N ALA A 455 8.11 -14.23 -30.04
CA ALA A 455 8.14 -13.70 -31.40
C ALA A 455 6.77 -13.76 -32.09
N ALA A 456 6.07 -14.89 -31.98
CA ALA A 456 4.71 -15.02 -32.51
C ALA A 456 3.74 -14.00 -31.91
N LEU A 457 3.77 -13.80 -30.60
CA LEU A 457 2.95 -12.77 -29.93
C LEU A 457 3.27 -11.37 -30.45
N ALA A 458 4.54 -11.06 -30.72
CA ALA A 458 4.95 -9.78 -31.25
C ALA A 458 4.49 -9.56 -32.72
N GLU A 459 4.26 -10.64 -33.48
CA GLU A 459 3.70 -10.56 -34.84
C GLU A 459 2.17 -10.37 -34.82
N GLU A 460 1.49 -10.91 -33.81
CA GLU A 460 0.02 -10.89 -33.72
C GLU A 460 -0.53 -9.60 -33.11
N HIS A 461 0.26 -8.91 -32.26
CA HIS A 461 -0.21 -7.79 -31.47
C HIS A 461 0.59 -6.52 -31.76
N THR A 462 -0.04 -5.36 -31.56
CA THR A 462 0.60 -4.05 -31.72
C THR A 462 1.42 -3.62 -30.51
N GLY A 463 1.12 -4.21 -29.34
CA GLY A 463 1.83 -3.95 -28.09
C GLY A 463 1.61 -5.07 -27.07
N ILE A 464 2.52 -5.17 -26.14
CA ILE A 464 2.56 -6.21 -25.10
C ILE A 464 2.71 -5.55 -23.74
N TRP A 465 1.74 -5.80 -22.86
CA TRP A 465 1.82 -5.47 -21.44
C TRP A 465 2.32 -6.70 -20.67
N PHE A 466 3.58 -6.72 -20.32
CA PHE A 466 4.22 -7.85 -19.63
C PHE A 466 4.18 -7.67 -18.11
N ALA A 467 3.36 -8.48 -17.44
CA ALA A 467 3.29 -8.55 -15.99
C ALA A 467 4.25 -9.61 -15.44
N TYR A 468 5.23 -9.20 -14.66
CA TYR A 468 6.32 -10.06 -14.20
C TYR A 468 6.77 -9.74 -12.77
N ALA A 469 7.47 -10.68 -12.15
CA ALA A 469 8.17 -10.47 -10.87
C ALA A 469 9.66 -10.20 -11.16
N PRO A 470 10.21 -9.02 -10.85
CA PRO A 470 11.60 -8.66 -11.18
C PRO A 470 12.67 -9.55 -10.52
N THR A 471 12.34 -10.24 -9.44
CA THR A 471 13.24 -11.17 -8.77
C THR A 471 13.31 -12.56 -9.41
N GLY A 472 12.69 -12.72 -10.57
CA GLY A 472 12.54 -13.98 -11.29
C GLY A 472 11.27 -14.72 -10.91
N ALA A 473 10.35 -14.85 -11.89
CA ALA A 473 9.20 -15.72 -11.74
C ALA A 473 9.66 -17.17 -11.60
N PRO A 474 9.03 -18.00 -10.77
CA PRO A 474 9.40 -19.41 -10.65
C PRO A 474 9.40 -20.20 -11.96
N ARG A 475 8.61 -19.75 -12.96
CA ARG A 475 8.58 -20.36 -14.30
C ARG A 475 9.59 -19.77 -15.27
N ASP A 476 9.93 -18.50 -15.08
CA ASP A 476 11.00 -17.80 -15.81
C ASP A 476 12.06 -17.30 -14.82
N ASN A 477 12.71 -18.21 -14.15
CA ASN A 477 13.76 -17.91 -13.16
C ASN A 477 15.03 -17.28 -13.76
N ARG A 478 15.17 -17.32 -15.11
CA ARG A 478 16.28 -16.72 -15.84
C ARG A 478 15.94 -15.35 -16.43
N GLY A 479 14.67 -14.93 -16.36
CA GLY A 479 14.18 -13.71 -17.00
C GLY A 479 14.26 -13.73 -18.53
N LEU A 480 14.13 -14.93 -19.13
CA LEU A 480 14.31 -15.09 -20.59
C LEU A 480 13.24 -14.35 -21.39
N VAL A 481 12.01 -14.29 -20.88
CA VAL A 481 10.89 -13.61 -21.55
C VAL A 481 11.17 -12.10 -21.56
N LYS A 482 11.48 -11.51 -20.40
CA LYS A 482 11.78 -10.09 -20.33
C LYS A 482 13.01 -9.73 -21.15
N ALA A 483 14.07 -10.51 -21.07
CA ALA A 483 15.28 -10.27 -21.83
C ALA A 483 15.00 -10.30 -23.34
N TRP A 484 14.16 -11.24 -23.80
CA TRP A 484 13.78 -11.29 -25.21
C TRP A 484 12.98 -10.04 -25.62
N PHE A 485 12.01 -9.61 -24.80
CA PHE A 485 11.25 -8.39 -25.09
C PHE A 485 12.16 -7.15 -25.08
N ASP A 486 13.08 -7.01 -24.13
CA ASP A 486 14.04 -5.90 -24.05
C ASP A 486 14.96 -5.84 -25.27
N GLU A 487 15.33 -6.99 -25.84
CA GLU A 487 16.22 -7.08 -27.00
C GLU A 487 15.51 -6.85 -28.34
N ASN A 488 14.22 -7.22 -28.46
CA ASN A 488 13.52 -7.31 -29.74
C ASN A 488 12.37 -6.31 -29.92
N LEU A 489 11.87 -5.71 -28.82
CA LEU A 489 10.72 -4.81 -28.81
C LEU A 489 11.09 -3.43 -28.29
N PHE A 490 10.18 -2.47 -28.47
CA PHE A 490 10.36 -1.10 -27.98
C PHE A 490 9.68 -0.95 -26.62
N GLN A 491 10.45 -0.97 -25.55
CA GLN A 491 9.94 -0.64 -24.24
C GLN A 491 9.54 0.83 -24.17
N VAL A 492 8.33 1.10 -23.68
CA VAL A 492 7.78 2.47 -23.56
C VAL A 492 7.33 2.78 -22.16
N ASP A 493 7.20 1.78 -21.28
CA ASP A 493 6.83 1.96 -19.90
C ASP A 493 7.30 0.82 -19.00
N ASP A 494 7.49 1.10 -17.70
CA ASP A 494 7.80 0.13 -16.66
C ASP A 494 7.32 0.67 -15.29
N ALA A 495 6.41 -0.04 -14.66
CA ALA A 495 5.86 0.33 -13.36
C ALA A 495 5.95 -0.85 -12.38
N SER A 496 6.33 -0.56 -11.14
CA SER A 496 6.46 -1.55 -10.08
C SER A 496 5.47 -1.30 -8.94
N PHE A 497 4.78 -2.35 -8.52
CA PHE A 497 3.77 -2.35 -7.46
C PHE A 497 4.26 -3.21 -6.31
N HIS A 498 4.68 -2.57 -5.22
CA HIS A 498 5.46 -3.21 -4.16
C HIS A 498 4.58 -3.88 -3.11
N SER A 499 5.02 -5.06 -2.67
CA SER A 499 4.65 -5.71 -1.41
C SER A 499 5.91 -6.15 -0.65
N VAL A 500 5.72 -6.73 0.55
CA VAL A 500 6.85 -7.11 1.42
C VAL A 500 7.66 -8.28 0.90
N ASN A 501 6.99 -9.23 0.24
CA ASN A 501 7.60 -10.50 -0.11
C ASN A 501 7.68 -10.74 -1.61
N ASN A 502 6.80 -10.10 -2.37
CA ASN A 502 6.76 -10.16 -3.82
C ASN A 502 6.35 -8.79 -4.33
N PHE A 503 6.76 -8.43 -5.52
CA PHE A 503 6.21 -7.29 -6.21
C PHE A 503 5.85 -7.69 -7.63
N VAL A 504 4.81 -7.08 -8.15
CA VAL A 504 4.41 -7.21 -9.54
C VAL A 504 4.93 -5.97 -10.24
N ALA A 505 5.68 -6.18 -11.29
CA ALA A 505 6.04 -5.13 -12.23
C ALA A 505 5.30 -5.36 -13.54
N VAL A 506 5.05 -4.27 -14.24
CA VAL A 506 4.39 -4.28 -15.53
C VAL A 506 5.23 -3.44 -16.47
N ALA A 507 5.72 -4.04 -17.55
CA ALA A 507 6.42 -3.34 -18.61
C ALA A 507 5.56 -3.31 -19.87
N HIS A 508 5.52 -2.17 -20.55
CA HIS A 508 4.82 -2.00 -21.82
C HIS A 508 5.80 -1.93 -22.97
N TYR A 509 5.58 -2.76 -23.95
CA TYR A 509 6.37 -2.85 -25.18
C TYR A 509 5.51 -2.61 -26.41
N LEU A 510 6.00 -1.80 -27.33
CA LEU A 510 5.47 -1.74 -28.70
C LEU A 510 6.20 -2.77 -29.56
N THR A 511 5.49 -3.43 -30.45
CA THR A 511 6.05 -4.47 -31.33
C THR A 511 6.73 -3.89 -32.58
N SER A 512 6.51 -2.61 -32.84
CA SER A 512 7.18 -1.83 -33.90
C SER A 512 7.62 -0.47 -33.35
N PRO A 513 8.63 0.16 -33.96
CA PRO A 513 9.00 1.51 -33.60
C PRO A 513 7.80 2.45 -33.66
N PRO A 514 7.69 3.44 -32.78
CA PRO A 514 6.60 4.41 -32.79
C PRO A 514 6.79 5.44 -33.90
N LEU A 515 7.13 4.99 -35.13
CA LEU A 515 7.35 5.79 -36.31
C LEU A 515 6.23 5.61 -37.30
N VAL A 516 5.76 6.69 -37.91
CA VAL A 516 4.75 6.67 -38.95
C VAL A 516 5.24 7.37 -40.18
N ALA A 517 4.80 6.96 -41.36
CA ALA A 517 5.19 7.60 -42.64
C ALA A 517 4.53 8.97 -42.79
N GLU A 518 3.30 9.12 -42.36
CA GLU A 518 2.49 10.33 -42.39
C GLU A 518 1.60 10.41 -41.18
N ALA A 519 1.26 11.62 -40.72
CA ALA A 519 0.20 11.76 -39.68
C ALA A 519 -1.12 11.32 -40.29
N PRO A 520 -1.95 10.54 -39.52
CA PRO A 520 -3.24 10.06 -40.02
C PRO A 520 -4.14 11.20 -40.49
N PRO A 521 -4.92 11.06 -41.56
CA PRO A 521 -5.86 12.10 -42.01
C PRO A 521 -6.92 12.51 -40.97
N ALA A 522 -7.18 11.65 -40.00
CA ALA A 522 -8.10 11.92 -38.89
C ALA A 522 -7.43 12.71 -37.76
N ALA A 523 -6.15 12.98 -37.79
CA ALA A 523 -5.46 13.79 -36.80
C ALA A 523 -5.87 15.26 -36.93
N SER A 524 -6.15 15.89 -35.78
CA SER A 524 -6.36 17.33 -35.72
C SER A 524 -5.04 18.07 -35.97
N ASP A 525 -5.06 19.06 -36.84
CA ASP A 525 -3.87 19.86 -37.21
C ASP A 525 -3.51 20.79 -36.02
N ALA A 526 -2.25 20.79 -35.60
CA ALA A 526 -1.77 21.68 -34.55
C ALA A 526 -0.62 22.59 -35.03
N ARG A 527 0.26 22.11 -35.85
CA ARG A 527 1.41 22.80 -36.50
C ARG A 527 2.17 23.76 -35.59
N VAL A 528 2.66 23.26 -34.49
CA VAL A 528 3.43 24.05 -33.52
C VAL A 528 4.93 23.73 -33.67
N ASN A 529 5.73 24.72 -34.02
CA ASN A 529 7.18 24.57 -34.15
C ASN A 529 7.89 24.92 -32.82
N PHE A 530 8.64 23.96 -32.31
CA PHE A 530 9.47 24.12 -31.12
C PHE A 530 10.95 24.24 -31.51
N ALA A 531 11.49 25.45 -31.40
CA ALA A 531 12.88 25.84 -31.60
C ALA A 531 13.53 25.43 -32.95
N ASP A 532 12.74 25.14 -33.98
CA ASP A 532 13.20 24.54 -35.24
C ASP A 532 13.83 23.15 -35.06
N GLU A 533 13.63 22.51 -33.91
CA GLU A 533 14.10 21.17 -33.62
C GLU A 533 13.02 20.13 -33.96
N MET A 534 11.78 20.42 -33.62
CA MET A 534 10.62 19.55 -33.84
C MET A 534 9.35 20.34 -34.10
N LEU A 535 8.50 19.78 -34.94
CA LEU A 535 7.19 20.30 -35.30
C LEU A 535 6.10 19.32 -34.85
N LEU A 536 5.23 19.75 -33.95
CA LEU A 536 3.99 19.02 -33.67
C LEU A 536 3.08 19.19 -34.87
N LEU A 537 2.90 18.14 -35.67
CA LEU A 537 1.99 18.15 -36.82
C LEU A 537 0.54 18.20 -36.39
N GLY A 538 0.21 17.41 -35.34
CA GLY A 538 -1.15 17.29 -34.85
C GLY A 538 -1.28 16.22 -33.80
N TYR A 539 -2.51 15.90 -33.48
CA TYR A 539 -2.87 14.89 -32.48
C TYR A 539 -4.13 14.14 -32.88
N SER A 540 -4.29 12.93 -32.35
CA SER A 540 -5.53 12.12 -32.44
C SER A 540 -6.00 11.70 -31.06
N GLY A 541 -7.27 11.26 -30.94
CA GLY A 541 -7.85 10.77 -29.70
C GLY A 541 -8.47 11.84 -28.81
N MET A 542 -8.45 13.14 -29.16
CA MET A 542 -9.10 14.19 -28.39
C MET A 542 -10.61 14.21 -28.68
N PRO A 543 -11.47 13.93 -27.71
CA PRO A 543 -12.91 14.06 -27.88
C PRO A 543 -13.33 15.54 -27.86
N THR A 544 -14.43 15.85 -28.51
CA THR A 544 -15.01 17.21 -28.54
C THR A 544 -15.61 17.64 -27.20
N SER A 545 -16.05 16.68 -26.39
CA SER A 545 -16.61 16.90 -25.07
C SER A 545 -16.01 15.89 -24.07
N ILE A 546 -15.64 16.38 -22.90
CA ILE A 546 -14.89 15.61 -21.92
C ILE A 546 -15.59 15.67 -20.57
N ALA A 547 -15.64 14.54 -19.86
CA ALA A 547 -16.19 14.51 -18.50
C ALA A 547 -15.09 14.78 -17.45
N PRO A 548 -15.39 15.51 -16.36
CA PRO A 548 -14.47 15.65 -15.24
C PRO A 548 -14.01 14.27 -14.70
N GLY A 549 -12.71 14.12 -14.42
CA GLY A 549 -12.13 12.88 -13.96
C GLY A 549 -11.87 11.84 -15.06
N GLN A 550 -12.20 12.13 -16.30
CA GLN A 550 -11.89 11.26 -17.42
C GLN A 550 -10.38 11.25 -17.70
N ARG A 551 -9.86 10.07 -18.03
CA ARG A 551 -8.53 9.93 -18.60
C ARG A 551 -8.61 9.96 -20.11
N LEU A 552 -7.77 10.79 -20.72
CA LEU A 552 -7.70 10.96 -22.16
C LEU A 552 -6.47 10.25 -22.68
N HIS A 553 -6.63 9.50 -23.76
CA HIS A 553 -5.55 8.87 -24.48
C HIS A 553 -5.38 9.60 -25.81
N LEU A 554 -4.24 10.25 -25.97
CA LEU A 554 -3.92 11.04 -27.17
C LEU A 554 -2.69 10.43 -27.83
N THR A 555 -2.61 10.55 -29.13
CA THR A 555 -1.39 10.34 -29.88
C THR A 555 -0.93 11.65 -30.50
N LEU A 556 0.27 12.09 -30.15
CA LEU A 556 0.92 13.28 -30.74
C LEU A 556 1.79 12.84 -31.90
N TYR A 557 1.78 13.60 -33.01
CA TYR A 557 2.57 13.33 -34.20
C TYR A 557 3.65 14.41 -34.34
N TRP A 558 4.89 14.01 -34.06
CA TRP A 558 6.05 14.87 -34.06
C TRP A 558 6.87 14.67 -35.31
N GLN A 559 6.97 15.68 -36.17
CA GLN A 559 7.95 15.71 -37.24
C GLN A 559 9.26 16.27 -36.72
N ILE A 560 10.33 15.51 -36.88
CA ILE A 560 11.65 15.89 -36.41
C ILE A 560 12.36 16.69 -37.50
N LEU A 561 12.69 17.94 -37.16
CA LEU A 561 13.35 18.88 -38.13
C LEU A 561 14.88 18.75 -38.09
N THR A 562 15.49 19.30 -37.04
CA THR A 562 16.94 19.18 -36.83
C THR A 562 17.30 18.18 -35.73
N GLY A 563 16.33 17.70 -35.04
CA GLY A 563 16.44 16.81 -33.89
C GLY A 563 16.51 17.55 -32.52
N PRO A 564 15.80 17.04 -31.49
CA PRO A 564 15.89 17.57 -30.14
C PRO A 564 17.34 17.54 -29.62
N LYS A 565 17.75 18.62 -28.96
CA LYS A 565 19.09 18.72 -28.37
C LYS A 565 19.20 18.07 -27.00
N GLU A 566 18.08 17.89 -26.36
CA GLU A 566 17.98 17.34 -25.03
C GLU A 566 16.75 16.41 -24.93
N ASP A 567 16.66 15.65 -23.85
CA ASP A 567 15.48 14.87 -23.50
C ASP A 567 14.44 15.77 -22.83
N TYR A 568 13.62 16.41 -23.67
CA TYR A 568 12.58 17.30 -23.19
C TYR A 568 11.42 16.54 -22.50
N SER A 569 10.78 17.23 -21.57
CA SER A 569 9.52 16.82 -20.97
C SER A 569 8.37 17.66 -21.52
N LEU A 570 7.18 17.07 -21.50
CA LEU A 570 5.94 17.72 -21.93
C LEU A 570 5.11 18.07 -20.72
N SER A 571 4.53 19.25 -20.69
CA SER A 571 3.54 19.64 -19.67
C SER A 571 2.24 20.03 -20.38
N PHE A 572 1.18 19.31 -20.08
CA PHE A 572 -0.17 19.60 -20.57
C PHE A 572 -0.90 20.41 -19.51
N LEU A 573 -1.28 21.61 -19.87
CA LEU A 573 -2.01 22.53 -19.01
C LEU A 573 -3.46 22.64 -19.49
N LEU A 574 -4.41 22.39 -18.61
CA LEU A 574 -5.81 22.67 -18.85
C LEU A 574 -6.15 24.08 -18.34
N VAL A 575 -6.31 25.03 -19.24
CA VAL A 575 -6.57 26.44 -18.90
C VAL A 575 -8.05 26.73 -19.06
N GLY A 576 -8.65 27.26 -18.00
CA GLY A 576 -10.06 27.59 -17.96
C GLY A 576 -10.45 28.89 -18.66
N PRO A 577 -11.76 29.21 -18.73
CA PRO A 577 -12.27 30.45 -19.31
C PRO A 577 -11.75 31.71 -18.59
N ASP A 578 -11.35 31.56 -17.33
CA ASP A 578 -10.78 32.60 -16.48
C ASP A 578 -9.27 32.83 -16.72
N GLY A 579 -8.65 32.04 -17.61
CA GLY A 579 -7.21 32.03 -17.86
C GLY A 579 -6.39 31.35 -16.78
N ALA A 580 -7.02 30.76 -15.75
CA ALA A 580 -6.32 30.02 -14.71
C ALA A 580 -6.07 28.56 -15.10
N PRO A 581 -4.95 27.96 -14.70
CA PRO A 581 -4.69 26.53 -14.90
C PRO A 581 -5.56 25.71 -13.91
N TRP A 582 -6.40 24.82 -14.45
CA TRP A 582 -7.26 23.91 -13.71
C TRP A 582 -6.66 22.51 -13.56
N GLY A 583 -5.68 22.18 -14.36
CA GLY A 583 -4.97 20.92 -14.30
C GLY A 583 -3.63 20.99 -15.01
N GLN A 584 -2.70 20.20 -14.56
CA GLN A 584 -1.39 20.01 -15.17
C GLN A 584 -1.05 18.51 -15.15
N THR A 585 -0.52 18.03 -16.27
CA THR A 585 0.02 16.67 -16.37
C THR A 585 1.36 16.77 -17.07
N ASP A 586 2.42 16.38 -16.35
CA ASP A 586 3.76 16.31 -16.91
C ASP A 586 4.03 14.90 -17.43
N VAL A 587 4.58 14.81 -18.61
CA VAL A 587 4.85 13.57 -19.33
C VAL A 587 6.29 13.56 -19.79
N VAL A 588 7.02 12.53 -19.42
CA VAL A 588 8.30 12.21 -20.04
C VAL A 588 8.00 11.33 -21.27
N PRO A 589 8.43 11.72 -22.49
CA PRO A 589 8.18 10.93 -23.68
C PRO A 589 8.61 9.47 -23.51
N PHE A 590 7.67 8.55 -23.77
CA PHE A 590 7.86 7.11 -23.60
C PHE A 590 8.49 6.74 -22.24
N ASN A 591 8.17 7.48 -21.18
CA ASN A 591 8.73 7.33 -19.83
C ASN A 591 10.28 7.26 -19.79
N GLY A 592 10.94 7.87 -20.78
CA GLY A 592 12.40 7.89 -20.91
C GLY A 592 13.01 6.68 -21.64
N PHE A 593 12.24 5.66 -22.00
CA PHE A 593 12.74 4.48 -22.70
C PHE A 593 13.10 4.77 -24.17
N TYR A 594 12.37 5.70 -24.80
CA TYR A 594 12.71 6.24 -26.13
C TYR A 594 12.81 7.77 -26.03
N PRO A 595 13.91 8.29 -25.46
CA PRO A 595 14.08 9.71 -25.17
C PRO A 595 14.16 10.53 -26.46
N MET A 596 13.75 11.81 -26.38
CA MET A 596 13.67 12.69 -27.54
C MET A 596 15.03 12.90 -28.25
N SER A 597 16.14 12.86 -27.51
CA SER A 597 17.48 12.94 -28.08
C SER A 597 17.84 11.83 -29.09
N ARG A 598 17.07 10.73 -29.10
CA ARG A 598 17.22 9.63 -30.06
C ARG A 598 16.30 9.75 -31.29
N TRP A 599 15.46 10.79 -31.35
CA TRP A 599 14.55 10.98 -32.48
C TRP A 599 15.32 11.52 -33.67
N GLU A 600 15.26 10.79 -34.80
CA GLU A 600 16.09 11.10 -35.98
C GLU A 600 15.44 12.16 -36.86
N PRO A 601 16.23 13.16 -37.40
CA PRO A 601 15.73 14.14 -38.33
C PRO A 601 15.05 13.52 -39.56
N GLY A 602 13.92 14.08 -39.95
CA GLY A 602 13.13 13.61 -41.11
C GLY A 602 12.11 12.52 -40.75
N THR A 603 12.10 12.01 -39.54
CA THR A 603 11.10 11.01 -39.08
C THR A 603 9.86 11.67 -38.50
N ILE A 604 8.76 10.93 -38.47
CA ILE A 604 7.53 11.31 -37.75
C ILE A 604 7.32 10.31 -36.64
N VAL A 605 7.42 10.79 -35.39
CA VAL A 605 7.20 9.98 -34.16
C VAL A 605 5.75 10.09 -33.72
N ALA A 606 5.09 8.94 -33.55
CA ALA A 606 3.75 8.86 -32.98
C ALA A 606 3.86 8.55 -31.49
N GLN A 607 3.67 9.56 -30.65
CA GLN A 607 3.81 9.47 -29.21
C GLN A 607 2.44 9.33 -28.54
N ALA A 608 2.16 8.19 -27.93
CA ALA A 608 0.99 8.00 -27.08
C ALA A 608 1.21 8.74 -25.75
N VAL A 609 0.18 9.47 -25.29
CA VAL A 609 0.17 10.15 -24.00
C VAL A 609 -1.18 9.98 -23.33
N SER A 610 -1.15 9.81 -22.01
CA SER A 610 -2.34 9.71 -21.19
C SER A 610 -2.44 10.91 -20.25
N ILE A 611 -3.53 11.65 -20.34
CA ILE A 611 -3.76 12.87 -19.57
C ILE A 611 -5.00 12.70 -18.70
N SER A 612 -4.86 12.93 -17.40
CA SER A 612 -5.99 12.85 -16.45
C SER A 612 -6.61 14.22 -16.26
N LEU A 613 -7.93 14.30 -16.47
CA LEU A 613 -8.66 15.51 -16.12
C LEU A 613 -8.92 15.56 -14.62
N PRO A 614 -8.83 16.74 -14.01
CA PRO A 614 -9.28 16.93 -12.64
C PRO A 614 -10.77 16.61 -12.48
N TYR A 615 -11.14 15.99 -11.37
CA TYR A 615 -12.54 15.64 -11.08
C TYR A 615 -13.47 16.82 -10.93
N ALA A 616 -12.95 18.02 -10.71
CA ALA A 616 -13.72 19.19 -10.35
C ALA A 616 -13.34 20.39 -11.20
N CYS A 617 -13.68 20.32 -12.47
CA CYS A 617 -13.62 21.49 -13.35
C CYS A 617 -15.05 22.03 -13.56
N PRO A 618 -15.29 23.34 -13.41
CA PRO A 618 -16.56 23.95 -13.78
C PRO A 618 -16.91 23.72 -15.25
N PRO A 619 -18.22 23.71 -15.62
CA PRO A 619 -18.59 23.64 -17.01
C PRO A 619 -18.07 24.87 -17.77
N GLY A 620 -17.65 24.68 -19.02
CA GLY A 620 -17.15 25.78 -19.85
C GLY A 620 -16.18 25.33 -20.93
N GLN A 621 -15.65 26.26 -21.65
CA GLN A 621 -14.62 26.03 -22.66
C GLN A 621 -13.26 26.13 -22.02
N TYR A 622 -12.44 25.09 -22.21
CA TYR A 622 -11.09 24.98 -21.72
C TYR A 622 -10.12 24.86 -22.89
N GLN A 623 -8.91 25.35 -22.70
CA GLN A 623 -7.82 25.23 -23.64
C GLN A 623 -6.78 24.22 -23.12
N TRP A 624 -6.45 23.23 -23.94
CA TRP A 624 -5.28 22.43 -23.74
C TRP A 624 -4.05 23.14 -24.28
N GLN A 625 -3.15 23.47 -23.41
CA GLN A 625 -1.87 24.08 -23.75
C GLN A 625 -0.75 23.07 -23.53
N LEU A 626 0.16 22.99 -24.49
CA LEU A 626 1.35 22.15 -24.41
C LEU A 626 2.57 23.02 -24.20
N LEU A 627 3.30 22.75 -23.16
CA LEU A 627 4.61 23.29 -22.85
C LEU A 627 5.64 22.18 -23.03
N VAL A 628 6.66 22.42 -23.81
CA VAL A 628 7.86 21.58 -23.92
C VAL A 628 8.96 22.24 -23.11
N TYR A 629 9.63 21.50 -22.22
CA TYR A 629 10.66 22.10 -21.38
C TYR A 629 11.81 21.13 -21.10
N SER A 630 13.00 21.67 -20.82
CA SER A 630 14.14 20.89 -20.36
C SER A 630 13.95 20.48 -18.89
N PRO A 631 13.92 19.20 -18.54
CA PRO A 631 13.81 18.76 -17.15
C PRO A 631 15.04 19.09 -16.32
N LEU A 632 16.19 19.37 -16.95
CA LEU A 632 17.43 19.74 -16.29
C LEU A 632 17.45 21.21 -15.87
N THR A 633 16.93 22.10 -16.73
CA THR A 633 17.02 23.56 -16.53
C THR A 633 15.67 24.19 -16.18
N TRP A 634 14.56 23.44 -16.29
CA TRP A 634 13.19 23.90 -16.18
C TRP A 634 12.83 25.03 -17.14
N ARG A 635 13.65 25.24 -18.19
CA ARG A 635 13.39 26.27 -19.20
C ARG A 635 12.48 25.72 -20.28
N PRO A 636 11.47 26.50 -20.67
CA PRO A 636 10.63 26.14 -21.81
C PRO A 636 11.39 26.23 -23.11
N VAL A 637 11.11 25.29 -24.02
CA VAL A 637 11.55 25.35 -25.40
C VAL A 637 10.74 26.43 -26.11
N LYS A 638 11.41 27.28 -26.86
CA LYS A 638 10.77 28.42 -27.54
C LYS A 638 9.80 27.95 -28.61
N VAL A 639 8.57 28.42 -28.57
CA VAL A 639 7.62 28.29 -29.70
C VAL A 639 8.02 29.32 -30.78
N VAL A 640 8.40 28.83 -31.98
CA VAL A 640 8.82 29.66 -33.12
C VAL A 640 7.61 30.06 -33.98
N ASP A 641 6.71 29.09 -34.21
CA ASP A 641 5.50 29.27 -35.00
C ASP A 641 4.36 28.41 -34.43
N ALA A 642 3.16 28.97 -34.40
CA ALA A 642 1.94 28.29 -33.99
C ALA A 642 0.71 28.91 -34.65
N PRO A 643 -0.38 28.16 -34.89
CA PRO A 643 -1.61 28.69 -35.52
C PRO A 643 -2.28 29.82 -34.72
N THR A 644 -2.13 29.80 -33.40
CA THR A 644 -2.55 30.86 -32.48
C THR A 644 -1.33 31.49 -31.86
N ALA A 645 -1.23 32.82 -31.86
CA ALA A 645 -0.13 33.51 -31.22
C ALA A 645 0.01 33.05 -29.76
N PRO A 646 1.19 32.47 -29.38
CA PRO A 646 1.35 31.99 -28.02
C PRO A 646 1.32 33.18 -27.04
N SER A 647 0.46 33.09 -26.03
CA SER A 647 0.41 34.08 -24.93
C SER A 647 1.53 33.87 -23.90
N GLY A 648 2.54 33.03 -24.25
CA GLY A 648 3.63 32.64 -23.34
C GLY A 648 4.45 31.49 -23.93
N PRO A 649 5.17 30.73 -23.11
CA PRO A 649 5.99 29.59 -23.55
C PRO A 649 5.18 28.34 -23.92
N ALA A 650 3.90 28.32 -23.68
CA ALA A 650 3.00 27.21 -24.00
C ALA A 650 2.17 27.49 -25.24
N ALA A 651 1.96 26.49 -26.07
CA ALA A 651 1.10 26.58 -27.26
C ALA A 651 -0.25 25.94 -27.02
N THR A 652 -1.34 26.63 -27.40
CA THR A 652 -2.67 26.03 -27.39
C THR A 652 -2.80 25.02 -28.52
N ILE A 653 -3.03 23.74 -28.16
CA ILE A 653 -3.15 22.63 -29.11
C ILE A 653 -4.62 22.26 -29.37
N ALA A 654 -5.50 22.44 -28.41
CA ALA A 654 -6.93 22.11 -28.53
C ALA A 654 -7.81 23.01 -27.67
N THR A 655 -9.06 23.14 -28.08
CA THR A 655 -10.14 23.68 -27.23
C THR A 655 -11.16 22.60 -27.02
N VAL A 656 -11.58 22.39 -25.77
CA VAL A 656 -12.53 21.34 -25.36
C VAL A 656 -13.64 21.94 -24.53
N GLU A 657 -14.82 21.35 -24.63
CA GLU A 657 -15.98 21.76 -23.84
C GLU A 657 -16.22 20.77 -22.70
N LEU A 658 -16.29 21.28 -21.47
CA LEU A 658 -16.79 20.52 -20.35
C LEU A 658 -18.27 20.82 -20.19
N PRO A 659 -19.17 19.84 -20.41
CA PRO A 659 -20.61 20.07 -20.34
C PRO A 659 -21.09 20.33 -18.91
N ALA A 660 -22.16 21.13 -18.78
CA ALA A 660 -22.89 21.25 -17.55
C ALA A 660 -23.61 19.92 -17.27
N THR A 661 -23.02 19.07 -16.43
CA THR A 661 -23.69 17.84 -16.01
C THR A 661 -24.80 18.16 -15.03
N ALA A 662 -26.04 17.80 -15.36
CA ALA A 662 -27.21 17.99 -14.50
C ALA A 662 -27.21 17.12 -13.21
N ALA A 663 -26.30 16.22 -13.06
CA ALA A 663 -26.07 15.44 -11.84
C ALA A 663 -24.67 15.77 -11.34
N SER A 664 -24.56 16.35 -10.14
CA SER A 664 -23.29 16.31 -9.40
C SER A 664 -22.78 14.87 -9.44
N PRO A 665 -21.58 14.60 -9.96
CA PRO A 665 -21.01 13.29 -9.78
C PRO A 665 -21.04 13.03 -8.27
N LYS A 666 -21.44 11.84 -7.87
CA LYS A 666 -21.20 11.40 -6.49
C LYS A 666 -19.76 11.77 -6.19
N PRO A 667 -19.46 12.40 -5.02
CA PRO A 667 -18.10 12.73 -4.69
C PRO A 667 -17.24 11.51 -5.00
N PRO A 668 -16.10 11.70 -5.65
CA PRO A 668 -15.28 10.56 -6.02
C PRO A 668 -15.13 9.71 -4.77
N LEU A 669 -15.39 8.42 -4.87
CA LEU A 669 -15.28 7.44 -3.78
C LEU A 669 -13.86 7.40 -3.16
N SER A 670 -12.95 8.25 -3.59
CA SER A 670 -11.53 8.33 -3.28
C SER A 670 -11.09 9.57 -2.48
N ILE A 671 -11.99 10.35 -1.88
CA ILE A 671 -11.55 11.38 -0.91
C ILE A 671 -10.92 10.66 0.26
N GLN A 672 -9.62 10.89 0.52
CA GLN A 672 -8.88 10.20 1.59
C GLN A 672 -9.51 10.44 2.97
N HIS A 673 -9.93 11.67 3.21
CA HIS A 673 -10.47 12.09 4.50
C HIS A 673 -11.81 12.82 4.30
N PRO A 674 -12.95 12.11 4.25
CA PRO A 674 -14.27 12.74 4.17
C PRO A 674 -14.61 13.43 5.49
N ILE A 675 -15.05 14.72 5.42
CA ILE A 675 -15.47 15.49 6.61
C ILE A 675 -16.90 15.91 6.37
N TYR A 676 -17.55 16.36 5.66
CA TYR A 676 -18.90 16.89 5.49
C TYR A 676 -19.22 18.05 6.45
N GLN A 677 -18.77 19.24 6.08
CA GLN A 677 -19.03 20.45 6.84
C GLN A 677 -19.66 21.52 5.98
N LEU A 678 -20.86 21.97 6.37
CA LEU A 678 -21.61 23.02 5.69
C LEU A 678 -21.30 24.38 6.32
N PHE A 679 -20.98 25.39 5.50
CA PHE A 679 -20.74 26.76 5.90
C PHE A 679 -21.87 27.66 5.40
N ASP A 680 -22.47 28.45 6.29
CA ASP A 680 -23.53 29.44 6.02
C ASP A 680 -24.70 28.93 5.12
N GLY A 681 -24.91 27.59 5.09
CA GLY A 681 -25.91 26.97 4.24
C GLY A 681 -25.64 27.04 2.73
N ARG A 682 -24.46 27.49 2.31
CA ARG A 682 -24.16 27.79 0.89
C ARG A 682 -23.05 26.93 0.32
N ILE A 683 -22.05 26.59 1.11
CA ILE A 683 -20.87 25.84 0.68
C ILE A 683 -20.60 24.71 1.65
N ALA A 684 -20.41 23.51 1.13
CA ALA A 684 -20.02 22.33 1.89
C ALA A 684 -18.58 21.95 1.58
N LEU A 685 -17.77 21.72 2.60
CA LEU A 685 -16.52 20.99 2.50
C LEU A 685 -16.85 19.50 2.58
N LEU A 686 -16.56 18.74 1.54
CA LEU A 686 -16.83 17.30 1.48
C LEU A 686 -15.71 16.47 2.10
N GLY A 687 -14.48 16.97 2.03
CA GLY A 687 -13.29 16.32 2.58
C GLY A 687 -12.02 16.87 1.98
N TYR A 688 -10.91 16.17 2.25
CA TYR A 688 -9.58 16.57 1.79
C TYR A 688 -8.69 15.37 1.50
N ASP A 689 -7.66 15.59 0.67
CA ASP A 689 -6.56 14.65 0.45
C ASP A 689 -5.26 15.29 0.93
N LEU A 690 -4.55 14.58 1.80
CA LEU A 690 -3.25 14.96 2.33
C LEU A 690 -2.26 13.82 2.01
N PRO A 691 -1.38 13.99 0.99
CA PRO A 691 -0.59 12.87 0.45
C PRO A 691 0.41 12.27 1.43
N GLN A 692 0.91 13.07 2.38
CA GLN A 692 1.96 12.68 3.31
C GLN A 692 1.60 13.07 4.74
N ALA A 693 2.03 12.27 5.70
CA ALA A 693 1.91 12.55 7.13
C ALA A 693 3.20 13.14 7.74
N GLU A 694 4.33 13.04 7.01
CA GLU A 694 5.63 13.53 7.44
C GLU A 694 6.22 14.47 6.39
N TYR A 695 6.77 15.57 6.85
CA TYR A 695 7.39 16.59 6.01
C TYR A 695 8.71 17.05 6.62
N ARG A 696 9.51 17.78 5.84
CA ARG A 696 10.70 18.51 6.31
C ARG A 696 10.44 20.00 6.33
N ALA A 697 11.14 20.71 7.19
CA ALA A 697 11.13 22.17 7.19
C ALA A 697 11.60 22.73 5.85
N GLY A 698 10.97 23.79 5.37
CA GLY A 698 11.24 24.40 4.06
C GLY A 698 10.44 23.79 2.90
N HIS A 699 9.91 22.59 3.05
CA HIS A 699 9.07 21.96 2.03
C HIS A 699 7.65 22.52 2.05
N THR A 700 6.94 22.32 0.96
CA THR A 700 5.55 22.78 0.81
C THR A 700 4.59 21.61 1.04
N ILE A 701 3.62 21.82 1.91
CA ILE A 701 2.47 20.93 2.08
C ILE A 701 1.49 21.27 0.97
N HIS A 702 1.11 20.28 0.18
CA HIS A 702 0.01 20.37 -0.77
C HIS A 702 -1.21 19.69 -0.19
N LEU A 703 -2.34 20.40 -0.12
CA LEU A 703 -3.62 19.96 0.41
C LEU A 703 -4.70 20.15 -0.62
N ASP A 704 -5.37 19.09 -1.03
CA ASP A 704 -6.54 19.16 -1.90
C ASP A 704 -7.80 19.19 -1.04
N LEU A 705 -8.63 20.21 -1.23
CA LEU A 705 -9.93 20.35 -0.60
C LEU A 705 -11.05 20.18 -1.62
N TYR A 706 -12.07 19.42 -1.24
CA TYR A 706 -13.25 19.15 -2.07
C TYR A 706 -14.45 19.94 -1.56
N TRP A 707 -14.88 20.89 -2.34
CA TRP A 707 -15.98 21.81 -2.02
C TRP A 707 -17.20 21.53 -2.88
N GLN A 708 -18.37 21.69 -2.32
CA GLN A 708 -19.62 21.64 -3.06
C GLN A 708 -20.42 22.92 -2.80
N THR A 709 -20.83 23.60 -3.87
CA THR A 709 -21.76 24.74 -3.77
C THR A 709 -23.16 24.18 -3.61
N VAL A 710 -23.87 24.58 -2.55
CA VAL A 710 -25.25 24.14 -2.26
C VAL A 710 -26.25 25.10 -2.84
N VAL A 711 -26.01 26.39 -2.69
CA VAL A 711 -26.84 27.49 -3.26
C VAL A 711 -25.92 28.41 -4.04
N GLY A 712 -26.32 28.88 -5.20
CA GLY A 712 -25.54 29.78 -6.04
C GLY A 712 -24.97 30.94 -5.23
N SER A 713 -23.68 30.99 -5.10
CA SER A 713 -22.97 32.04 -4.42
C SER A 713 -22.12 32.81 -5.42
N THR A 714 -22.34 34.12 -5.49
CA THR A 714 -21.44 35.05 -6.16
C THR A 714 -20.42 35.65 -5.21
N ALA A 715 -20.39 35.20 -3.93
CA ALA A 715 -19.46 35.70 -2.93
C ALA A 715 -18.07 35.15 -3.17
N ASN A 716 -17.07 36.00 -3.13
CA ASN A 716 -15.68 35.59 -3.14
C ASN A 716 -15.31 35.08 -1.75
N TYR A 717 -15.11 33.78 -1.65
CA TYR A 717 -14.62 33.17 -0.42
C TYR A 717 -13.12 32.95 -0.51
N GLN A 718 -12.48 33.05 0.64
CA GLN A 718 -11.05 32.79 0.82
C GLN A 718 -10.87 31.67 1.84
N VAL A 719 -10.05 30.70 1.49
CA VAL A 719 -9.61 29.64 2.40
C VAL A 719 -8.27 30.03 3.01
N VAL A 720 -8.22 30.11 4.32
CA VAL A 720 -6.98 30.32 5.07
C VAL A 720 -6.52 28.96 5.60
N LEU A 721 -5.40 28.48 5.08
CA LEU A 721 -4.72 27.27 5.55
C LEU A 721 -3.66 27.66 6.56
N SER A 722 -3.67 27.05 7.74
CA SER A 722 -2.72 27.34 8.81
C SER A 722 -2.02 26.08 9.31
N LEU A 723 -0.73 26.19 9.58
CA LEU A 723 0.06 25.19 10.29
C LEU A 723 0.23 25.69 11.73
N ALA A 724 -0.29 24.97 12.71
CA ALA A 724 -0.23 25.36 14.12
C ALA A 724 0.55 24.34 14.95
N ASP A 725 1.28 24.81 15.94
CA ASP A 725 1.99 23.98 16.92
C ASP A 725 1.04 23.29 17.91
N ALA A 726 1.60 22.55 18.85
CA ALA A 726 0.83 21.83 19.86
C ALA A 726 0.06 22.78 20.83
N THR A 727 0.42 24.05 20.89
CA THR A 727 -0.28 25.07 21.69
C THR A 727 -1.40 25.75 20.92
N GLY A 728 -1.51 25.50 19.61
CA GLY A 728 -2.46 26.14 18.71
C GLY A 728 -1.96 27.46 18.11
N GLN A 729 -0.69 27.83 18.35
CA GLN A 729 -0.09 29.00 17.74
C GLN A 729 0.24 28.71 16.27
N ALA A 730 -0.20 29.60 15.37
CA ALA A 730 0.10 29.47 13.95
C ALA A 730 1.59 29.72 13.67
N LEU A 731 2.24 28.75 13.08
CA LEU A 731 3.63 28.81 12.60
C LEU A 731 3.70 29.35 11.17
N ALA A 732 2.74 29.01 10.33
CA ALA A 732 2.61 29.51 8.97
C ALA A 732 1.15 29.59 8.57
N GLN A 733 0.84 30.51 7.64
CA GLN A 733 -0.49 30.64 7.05
C GLN A 733 -0.37 30.95 5.55
N SER A 734 -1.32 30.41 4.80
CA SER A 734 -1.51 30.72 3.37
C SER A 734 -3.00 30.98 3.13
N ALA A 735 -3.30 32.02 2.39
CA ALA A 735 -4.66 32.39 2.06
C ALA A 735 -4.87 32.36 0.53
N SER A 736 -5.87 31.64 0.07
CA SER A 736 -6.16 31.49 -1.35
C SER A 736 -7.65 31.63 -1.61
N VAL A 737 -8.01 32.25 -2.72
CA VAL A 737 -9.43 32.42 -3.09
C VAL A 737 -10.02 31.07 -3.47
N LEU A 738 -11.21 30.78 -2.95
CA LEU A 738 -11.96 29.61 -3.37
C LEU A 738 -12.46 29.82 -4.81
N PRO A 739 -12.21 28.88 -5.73
CA PRO A 739 -12.68 28.98 -7.10
C PRO A 739 -14.20 29.17 -7.14
N ASN A 740 -14.65 30.14 -7.92
CA ASN A 740 -16.07 30.40 -8.07
C ASN A 740 -16.71 29.33 -8.97
N ALA A 741 -17.77 28.70 -8.52
CA ALA A 741 -18.39 27.58 -9.20
C ALA A 741 -19.93 27.73 -9.23
N PRO A 742 -20.60 27.24 -10.29
CA PRO A 742 -22.04 27.19 -10.36
C PRO A 742 -22.67 26.40 -9.20
N PRO A 743 -23.98 26.64 -8.92
CA PRO A 743 -24.70 25.87 -7.91
C PRO A 743 -24.63 24.36 -8.14
N ALA A 744 -24.56 23.59 -7.06
CA ALA A 744 -24.43 22.13 -7.05
C ALA A 744 -23.13 21.55 -7.68
N SER A 745 -22.17 22.41 -8.02
CA SER A 745 -20.88 21.96 -8.56
C SER A 745 -19.97 21.42 -7.47
N LEU A 746 -19.22 20.37 -7.81
CA LEU A 746 -18.10 19.89 -7.02
C LEU A 746 -16.82 20.60 -7.50
N VAL A 747 -16.08 21.18 -6.57
CA VAL A 747 -14.84 21.90 -6.83
C VAL A 747 -13.72 21.26 -6.04
N ARG A 748 -12.66 20.80 -6.70
CA ARG A 748 -11.38 20.48 -6.07
C ARG A 748 -10.49 21.72 -6.16
N ALA A 749 -9.94 22.13 -5.04
CA ALA A 749 -8.99 23.23 -5.01
C ALA A 749 -7.74 22.78 -4.26
N GLN A 750 -6.57 23.00 -4.83
CA GLN A 750 -5.30 22.70 -4.23
C GLN A 750 -4.78 23.91 -3.48
N TYR A 751 -4.34 23.68 -2.26
CA TYR A 751 -3.76 24.69 -1.39
C TYR A 751 -2.33 24.31 -1.03
N ALA A 752 -1.45 25.30 -1.01
CA ALA A 752 -0.04 25.10 -0.72
C ALA A 752 0.36 25.91 0.50
N LEU A 753 1.17 25.30 1.38
CA LEU A 753 1.69 25.97 2.58
C LEU A 753 3.14 25.57 2.81
N THR A 754 4.04 26.54 2.78
CA THR A 754 5.46 26.30 3.06
C THR A 754 5.69 26.17 4.57
N ILE A 755 6.45 25.17 4.96
CA ILE A 755 6.76 24.83 6.35
C ILE A 755 7.97 25.67 6.81
N PRO A 756 7.83 26.57 7.79
CA PRO A 756 8.96 27.36 8.24
C PRO A 756 9.97 26.52 9.02
N GLY A 757 11.23 26.95 9.02
CA GLY A 757 12.33 26.27 9.70
C GLY A 757 12.09 25.98 11.17
N ARG A 758 11.37 26.89 11.85
CA ARG A 758 11.02 26.78 13.28
C ARG A 758 10.02 25.63 13.60
N ALA A 759 9.39 25.05 12.60
CA ALA A 759 8.49 23.90 12.77
C ALA A 759 9.22 22.56 12.88
N SER A 760 10.54 22.51 12.66
CA SER A 760 11.35 21.28 12.73
C SER A 760 11.22 20.58 14.08
N GLY A 761 11.09 19.25 14.07
CA GLY A 761 10.92 18.40 15.25
C GLY A 761 9.54 18.46 15.90
N GLN A 762 8.58 19.16 15.30
CA GLN A 762 7.26 19.37 15.91
C GLN A 762 6.17 18.54 15.22
N ARG A 763 5.19 18.12 16.01
CA ARG A 763 3.92 17.62 15.51
C ARG A 763 2.94 18.78 15.41
N CYS A 764 2.61 19.18 14.20
CA CYS A 764 1.78 20.32 13.90
C CYS A 764 0.38 19.89 13.49
N SER A 765 -0.61 20.75 13.74
CA SER A 765 -1.96 20.60 13.22
C SER A 765 -2.15 21.49 11.99
N LEU A 766 -2.75 20.92 10.93
CA LEU A 766 -3.22 21.64 9.76
C LEU A 766 -4.67 22.05 10.01
N THR A 767 -4.95 23.34 9.89
CA THR A 767 -6.31 23.86 10.07
C THR A 767 -6.71 24.74 8.90
N ILE A 768 -7.99 24.72 8.58
CA ILE A 768 -8.58 25.61 7.57
C ILE A 768 -9.66 26.48 8.18
N GLU A 769 -9.75 27.67 7.65
CA GLU A 769 -10.81 28.64 7.93
C GLU A 769 -11.33 29.20 6.62
N LEU A 770 -12.65 29.21 6.45
CA LEU A 770 -13.29 29.83 5.29
C LEU A 770 -13.70 31.25 5.66
N ARG A 771 -13.28 32.23 4.87
CA ARG A 771 -13.56 33.64 5.08
C ARG A 771 -14.27 34.24 3.87
N ASP A 772 -15.10 35.22 4.09
CA ASP A 772 -15.60 36.10 3.04
C ASP A 772 -14.48 37.08 2.66
N ALA A 773 -14.01 37.00 1.41
CA ALA A 773 -12.86 37.78 0.94
C ALA A 773 -13.15 39.30 0.86
N THR A 774 -14.41 39.73 0.93
CA THR A 774 -14.81 41.14 0.90
C THR A 774 -14.81 41.76 2.30
N THR A 775 -15.26 41.00 3.30
CA THR A 775 -15.44 41.47 4.68
C THR A 775 -14.40 40.94 5.64
N ASP A 776 -13.57 40.02 5.21
CA ASP A 776 -12.58 39.25 6.03
C ASP A 776 -13.20 38.50 7.22
N ARG A 777 -14.52 38.33 7.20
CA ARG A 777 -15.25 37.65 8.28
C ARG A 777 -15.15 36.13 8.07
N ALA A 778 -14.73 35.42 9.12
CA ALA A 778 -14.78 33.98 9.17
C ALA A 778 -16.22 33.46 9.11
N LEU A 779 -16.46 32.48 8.26
CA LEU A 779 -17.74 31.80 8.14
C LEU A 779 -17.79 30.68 9.18
N GLU A 780 -18.86 30.66 9.96
CA GLU A 780 -19.03 29.60 10.94
C GLU A 780 -19.66 28.36 10.31
N PRO A 781 -19.16 27.17 10.64
CA PRO A 781 -19.80 25.93 10.21
C PRO A 781 -21.18 25.79 10.88
N ILE A 782 -22.18 25.37 10.10
CA ILE A 782 -23.50 25.07 10.65
C ILE A 782 -23.38 23.81 11.51
N ARG A 783 -23.74 23.91 12.77
CA ARG A 783 -23.66 22.82 13.75
C ARG A 783 -24.77 21.78 13.51
N VAL A 784 -24.43 20.55 13.22
CA VAL A 784 -25.26 19.39 13.45
C VAL A 784 -24.98 18.91 14.89
N PRO A 785 -25.98 18.40 15.67
CA PRO A 785 -25.86 18.36 17.12
C PRO A 785 -24.64 17.63 17.63
N ALA A 786 -24.01 18.22 18.65
CA ALA A 786 -23.06 17.67 19.64
C ALA A 786 -21.60 17.40 19.28
N HIS A 787 -21.18 17.22 18.02
CA HIS A 787 -19.78 16.84 17.68
C HIS A 787 -19.15 17.63 16.53
N SER A 788 -19.68 18.80 16.18
CA SER A 788 -19.13 19.60 15.08
C SER A 788 -17.80 20.25 15.48
N PRO A 789 -16.77 20.25 14.60
CA PRO A 789 -15.52 20.92 14.85
C PRO A 789 -15.74 22.43 15.07
N ARG A 790 -14.93 23.02 15.94
CA ARG A 790 -14.85 24.47 16.13
C ARG A 790 -14.08 25.09 14.97
N THR A 791 -14.37 26.31 14.59
CA THR A 791 -13.51 27.08 13.67
C THR A 791 -12.21 27.47 14.40
N PRO A 792 -11.02 27.27 13.81
CA PRO A 792 -10.73 26.66 12.52
C PRO A 792 -10.95 25.12 12.51
N ILE A 793 -11.23 24.55 11.34
CA ILE A 793 -11.41 23.11 11.18
C ILE A 793 -10.04 22.43 11.06
N THR A 794 -9.76 21.46 11.90
CA THR A 794 -8.54 20.64 11.77
C THR A 794 -8.71 19.61 10.66
N VAL A 795 -7.89 19.72 9.63
CA VAL A 795 -7.88 18.81 8.46
C VAL A 795 -6.74 17.78 8.53
N GLY A 796 -5.96 17.75 9.58
CA GLY A 796 -4.92 16.73 9.77
C GLY A 796 -3.87 17.12 10.76
N HIS A 797 -2.99 16.15 11.04
CA HIS A 797 -1.77 16.36 11.82
C HIS A 797 -0.60 15.89 10.98
N VAL A 798 0.45 16.68 10.92
CA VAL A 798 1.69 16.39 10.23
C VAL A 798 2.86 16.40 11.19
N LEU A 799 3.79 15.46 10.99
CA LEU A 799 5.05 15.45 11.72
C LEU A 799 6.10 16.15 10.87
N ILE A 800 6.70 17.20 11.43
CA ILE A 800 7.84 17.82 10.77
C ILE A 800 9.10 17.17 11.35
N ARG A 801 9.86 16.48 10.49
CA ARG A 801 11.05 15.75 10.92
C ARG A 801 12.03 16.67 11.61
N ASP A 802 12.64 16.18 12.68
CA ASP A 802 13.74 16.89 13.33
C ASP A 802 14.99 16.82 12.44
N GLU A 803 15.60 17.98 12.21
CA GLU A 803 16.79 18.09 11.37
C GLU A 803 17.98 18.46 12.26
N GLN A 804 19.06 17.70 12.13
CA GLN A 804 20.32 18.08 12.76
C GLN A 804 20.84 19.35 12.08
N ARG A 805 20.87 20.46 12.84
CA ARG A 805 21.28 21.76 12.35
C ARG A 805 22.73 22.03 12.70
N LEU A 806 23.51 22.40 11.70
CA LEU A 806 24.88 22.79 11.87
C LEU A 806 24.96 24.29 12.17
N VAL A 807 25.57 24.68 13.27
CA VAL A 807 25.74 26.10 13.67
C VAL A 807 27.21 26.52 13.70
N THR A 808 28.13 25.58 13.63
CA THR A 808 29.56 25.83 13.54
C THR A 808 30.06 25.44 12.17
N PRO A 809 30.75 26.34 11.43
CA PRO A 809 31.21 25.99 10.09
C PRO A 809 32.20 24.84 10.15
N PRO A 810 32.12 23.85 9.24
CA PRO A 810 33.15 22.85 9.06
C PRO A 810 34.40 23.51 8.46
N HIS A 811 35.44 22.74 8.24
CA HIS A 811 36.62 23.23 7.54
C HIS A 811 36.27 23.60 6.08
N ILE A 812 36.44 24.86 5.73
CA ILE A 812 36.18 25.41 4.40
C ILE A 812 37.55 25.58 3.69
N GLN A 813 37.71 24.93 2.56
CA GLN A 813 38.98 24.95 1.80
C GLN A 813 39.29 26.35 1.28
N TYR A 814 38.30 27.04 0.70
CA TYR A 814 38.41 28.39 0.20
C TYR A 814 37.39 29.31 0.85
N PRO A 815 37.76 29.97 1.98
CA PRO A 815 36.90 30.95 2.62
C PRO A 815 36.60 32.12 1.71
N ARG A 816 35.35 32.49 1.54
CA ARG A 816 34.88 33.64 0.74
C ARG A 816 33.60 34.16 1.40
N SER A 817 33.64 35.40 1.91
CA SER A 817 32.44 36.02 2.47
C SER A 817 31.76 36.89 1.43
N ALA A 818 30.48 36.58 1.16
CA ALA A 818 29.61 37.41 0.33
C ALA A 818 28.17 37.34 0.83
N LEU A 819 27.50 38.50 0.85
CA LEU A 819 26.12 38.63 1.23
C LEU A 819 25.21 38.46 0.02
N VAL A 820 24.27 37.51 0.12
CA VAL A 820 23.25 37.23 -0.89
C VAL A 820 21.94 37.81 -0.38
N GLY A 821 21.46 38.86 -1.01
CA GLY A 821 20.38 39.67 -0.46
C GLY A 821 20.79 40.28 0.87
N ARG A 822 19.89 40.18 1.87
CA ARG A 822 20.13 40.59 3.25
C ARG A 822 19.98 39.43 4.24
N GLU A 823 19.89 38.23 3.72
CA GLU A 823 19.37 37.10 4.49
C GLU A 823 20.35 35.95 4.55
N ILE A 824 21.24 35.84 3.56
CA ILE A 824 22.15 34.71 3.39
C ILE A 824 23.58 35.20 3.21
N GLU A 825 24.53 34.49 3.80
CA GLU A 825 25.95 34.72 3.61
C GLU A 825 26.57 33.46 3.00
N LEU A 826 27.33 33.59 1.93
CA LEU A 826 28.27 32.56 1.49
C LEU A 826 29.51 32.63 2.36
N LEU A 827 29.86 31.53 3.03
CA LEU A 827 31.06 31.43 3.88
C LEU A 827 32.29 30.98 3.06
N GLY A 828 32.08 30.35 1.95
CA GLY A 828 33.13 29.86 1.08
C GLY A 828 32.73 28.56 0.35
N TYR A 829 33.73 27.91 -0.20
CA TYR A 829 33.55 26.68 -0.98
C TYR A 829 34.70 25.70 -0.79
N SER A 830 34.46 24.43 -1.15
CA SER A 830 35.49 23.40 -1.32
C SER A 830 35.37 22.81 -2.74
N LEU A 831 36.49 22.52 -3.40
CA LEU A 831 36.54 22.03 -4.78
C LEU A 831 37.35 20.73 -4.81
N GLU A 832 36.80 19.70 -5.40
CA GLU A 832 37.47 18.38 -5.47
C GLU A 832 38.54 18.28 -6.55
N SER A 833 38.39 19.04 -7.67
CA SER A 833 39.34 19.03 -8.79
C SER A 833 39.57 20.42 -9.34
N ALA A 834 40.83 20.76 -9.57
CA ALA A 834 41.24 22.05 -10.10
C ALA A 834 41.33 22.09 -11.64
N SER A 835 41.06 21.00 -12.36
CA SER A 835 41.07 20.92 -13.81
C SER A 835 39.98 20.04 -14.34
N LEU A 836 39.41 20.35 -15.48
CA LEU A 836 38.29 19.66 -16.10
C LEU A 836 38.67 19.13 -17.50
N THR A 837 37.96 18.08 -17.90
CA THR A 837 37.92 17.59 -19.28
C THR A 837 36.49 17.61 -19.79
N PRO A 838 36.24 17.90 -21.08
CA PRO A 838 34.91 17.90 -21.66
C PRO A 838 34.18 16.57 -21.42
N GLY A 839 32.93 16.62 -21.01
CA GLY A 839 32.12 15.47 -20.66
C GLY A 839 32.25 15.01 -19.21
N ASN A 840 33.21 15.52 -18.43
CA ASN A 840 33.35 15.23 -17.01
C ASN A 840 32.71 16.30 -16.14
N GLY A 841 32.33 15.90 -14.91
CA GLY A 841 31.76 16.82 -13.92
C GLY A 841 32.82 17.36 -12.96
N VAL A 842 32.60 18.57 -12.45
CA VAL A 842 33.27 19.11 -11.26
C VAL A 842 32.35 19.04 -10.07
N SER A 843 32.80 18.38 -9.01
CA SER A 843 32.12 18.37 -7.72
C SER A 843 32.72 19.43 -6.82
N PHE A 844 31.87 20.17 -6.14
CA PHE A 844 32.24 21.22 -5.19
C PHE A 844 31.13 21.34 -4.12
N THR A 845 31.51 21.96 -3.02
CA THR A 845 30.61 22.21 -1.89
C THR A 845 30.55 23.70 -1.59
N LEU A 846 29.34 24.26 -1.53
CA LEU A 846 29.08 25.61 -1.08
C LEU A 846 28.67 25.62 0.39
N TYR A 847 29.15 26.61 1.15
CA TYR A 847 28.83 26.76 2.56
C TYR A 847 28.06 28.04 2.77
N TRP A 848 26.77 27.90 3.07
CA TRP A 848 25.86 29.01 3.30
C TRP A 848 25.56 29.20 4.78
N ARG A 849 25.37 30.45 5.22
CA ARG A 849 24.87 30.80 6.54
C ARG A 849 23.59 31.61 6.41
N ALA A 850 22.54 31.19 7.11
CA ALA A 850 21.33 32.00 7.24
C ALA A 850 21.57 33.11 8.28
N LEU A 851 21.33 34.36 7.91
CA LEU A 851 21.49 35.52 8.80
C LEU A 851 20.20 35.81 9.58
N ARG A 852 19.09 35.29 9.12
CA ARG A 852 17.78 35.32 9.77
C ARG A 852 16.98 34.09 9.35
N ASP A 853 15.81 33.88 9.94
CA ASP A 853 14.84 32.89 9.44
C ASP A 853 14.39 33.33 8.04
N ILE A 854 14.37 32.35 7.09
CA ILE A 854 14.06 32.61 5.69
C ILE A 854 12.74 31.91 5.36
N ASP A 855 11.77 32.67 4.88
CA ASP A 855 10.44 32.14 4.52
C ASP A 855 10.28 31.89 3.02
N GLN A 856 11.25 32.32 2.20
CA GLN A 856 11.22 32.19 0.74
C GLN A 856 12.21 31.14 0.25
N SER A 857 11.80 30.39 -0.79
CA SER A 857 12.67 29.41 -1.43
C SER A 857 13.43 30.03 -2.60
N TYR A 858 14.76 30.06 -2.51
CA TYR A 858 15.64 30.55 -3.54
C TYR A 858 16.38 29.40 -4.23
N THR A 859 16.63 29.57 -5.53
CA THR A 859 17.41 28.63 -6.32
C THR A 859 18.84 29.10 -6.41
N VAL A 860 19.79 28.23 -6.12
CA VAL A 860 21.21 28.48 -6.33
C VAL A 860 21.50 28.22 -7.81
N PHE A 861 22.11 29.20 -8.48
CA PHE A 861 22.71 28.98 -9.80
C PHE A 861 24.22 28.77 -9.69
N VAL A 862 24.73 27.94 -10.53
CA VAL A 862 26.19 27.74 -10.72
C VAL A 862 26.48 27.64 -12.21
N HIS A 863 27.30 28.55 -12.70
CA HIS A 863 27.63 28.65 -14.11
C HIS A 863 29.12 28.53 -14.31
N LEU A 864 29.51 27.81 -15.36
CA LEU A 864 30.88 27.84 -15.90
C LEU A 864 30.89 28.68 -17.19
N VAL A 865 31.58 29.84 -17.16
CA VAL A 865 31.52 30.81 -18.25
C VAL A 865 32.91 31.04 -18.87
N ASP A 866 32.97 31.34 -20.16
CA ASP A 866 34.20 31.80 -20.82
C ASP A 866 34.43 33.31 -20.66
N GLU A 867 35.55 33.82 -21.17
CA GLU A 867 35.88 35.26 -21.14
C GLU A 867 34.83 36.15 -21.86
N GLY A 868 34.06 35.58 -22.77
CA GLY A 868 32.97 36.26 -23.48
C GLY A 868 31.63 36.26 -22.73
N GLY A 869 31.56 35.61 -21.55
CA GLY A 869 30.34 35.50 -20.77
C GLY A 869 29.36 34.39 -21.24
N ARG A 870 29.79 33.55 -22.17
CA ARG A 870 29.00 32.43 -22.62
C ARG A 870 29.04 31.29 -21.59
N ILE A 871 27.85 30.76 -21.20
CA ILE A 871 27.71 29.62 -20.28
C ILE A 871 28.00 28.33 -21.05
N TRP A 872 28.96 27.54 -20.55
CA TRP A 872 29.34 26.23 -21.09
C TRP A 872 28.91 25.08 -20.19
N ALA A 873 28.61 25.35 -18.94
CA ALA A 873 28.00 24.41 -18.04
C ALA A 873 27.23 25.15 -16.97
N GLN A 874 26.13 24.56 -16.49
CA GLN A 874 25.31 25.13 -15.42
C GLN A 874 24.78 24.03 -14.50
N GLY A 875 24.58 24.39 -13.21
CA GLY A 875 24.10 23.49 -12.18
C GLY A 875 23.11 24.20 -11.26
N ASP A 876 22.00 24.67 -11.83
CA ASP A 876 20.97 25.38 -11.08
C ASP A 876 20.09 24.38 -10.30
N GLY A 877 19.71 24.75 -9.09
CA GLY A 877 18.84 23.91 -8.28
C GLY A 877 18.67 24.42 -6.85
N LEU A 878 17.70 23.87 -6.17
CA LEU A 878 17.53 24.16 -4.75
C LEU A 878 18.72 23.63 -3.94
N PRO A 879 19.07 24.28 -2.81
CA PRO A 879 20.16 23.81 -1.95
C PRO A 879 20.00 22.34 -1.54
N CYS A 880 21.12 21.60 -1.53
CA CYS A 880 21.18 20.17 -1.21
C CYS A 880 20.23 19.32 -2.07
N GLY A 881 20.09 19.62 -3.36
CA GLY A 881 19.18 18.90 -4.26
C GLY A 881 17.70 19.01 -3.89
N GLY A 882 17.32 20.07 -3.15
CA GLY A 882 15.96 20.29 -2.68
C GLY A 882 15.65 19.71 -1.29
N GLU A 883 16.58 18.98 -0.68
CA GLU A 883 16.39 18.48 0.68
C GLU A 883 16.43 19.56 1.76
N ARG A 884 17.13 20.67 1.51
CA ARG A 884 17.32 21.81 2.41
C ARG A 884 16.99 23.13 1.71
N PRO A 885 15.74 23.38 1.25
CA PRO A 885 15.36 24.62 0.62
C PRO A 885 15.54 25.80 1.59
N THR A 886 15.85 26.98 1.06
CA THR A 886 16.15 28.17 1.88
C THR A 886 14.99 28.54 2.81
N SER A 887 13.75 28.28 2.42
CA SER A 887 12.54 28.50 3.25
C SER A 887 12.50 27.70 4.56
N GLY A 888 13.36 26.72 4.72
CA GLY A 888 13.53 25.95 5.95
C GLY A 888 14.73 26.38 6.82
N TRP A 889 15.50 27.40 6.39
CA TRP A 889 16.70 27.85 7.13
C TRP A 889 16.34 28.78 8.28
N ILE A 890 17.01 28.59 9.43
CA ILE A 890 16.86 29.46 10.60
C ILE A 890 18.13 30.25 10.84
N GLN A 891 17.99 31.34 11.57
CA GLN A 891 19.09 32.23 11.89
C GLN A 891 20.29 31.49 12.52
N GLY A 892 21.48 31.70 11.94
CA GLY A 892 22.74 31.13 12.41
C GLY A 892 23.02 29.73 11.86
N GLU A 893 22.10 29.12 11.14
CA GLU A 893 22.29 27.81 10.55
C GLU A 893 23.26 27.85 9.39
N ILE A 894 24.09 26.79 9.30
CA ILE A 894 25.06 26.60 8.22
C ILE A 894 24.62 25.43 7.36
N ILE A 895 24.55 25.64 6.06
CA ILE A 895 24.12 24.67 5.09
C ILE A 895 25.34 24.23 4.25
N VAL A 896 25.56 22.93 4.19
CA VAL A 896 26.61 22.30 3.36
C VAL A 896 25.93 21.81 2.09
N ASP A 897 26.14 22.53 1.01
CA ASP A 897 25.45 22.31 -0.27
C ASP A 897 26.40 21.70 -1.29
N GLU A 898 26.37 20.38 -1.38
CA GLU A 898 27.17 19.59 -2.33
C GLU A 898 26.57 19.69 -3.73
N ARG A 899 27.40 20.03 -4.73
CA ARG A 899 26.96 20.23 -6.10
C ARG A 899 27.91 19.60 -7.09
N GLN A 900 27.38 19.33 -8.27
CA GLN A 900 28.15 18.89 -9.44
C GLN A 900 27.69 19.67 -10.67
N VAL A 901 28.64 20.09 -11.49
CA VAL A 901 28.37 20.70 -12.80
C VAL A 901 29.09 19.87 -13.86
N ILE A 902 28.33 19.40 -14.86
CA ILE A 902 28.87 18.60 -15.98
C ILE A 902 29.21 19.52 -17.11
N VAL A 903 30.46 19.45 -17.60
CA VAL A 903 30.96 20.26 -18.71
C VAL A 903 30.55 19.63 -20.04
N ASP A 904 29.98 20.42 -20.93
CA ASP A 904 29.61 19.96 -22.28
C ASP A 904 30.79 19.30 -23.00
N HIS A 905 30.53 18.21 -23.70
CA HIS A 905 31.53 17.49 -24.48
C HIS A 905 32.20 18.35 -25.57
N ASN A 906 31.52 19.39 -26.03
CA ASN A 906 32.03 20.31 -27.07
C ASN A 906 32.74 21.53 -26.49
N THR A 907 32.95 21.59 -25.17
CA THR A 907 33.63 22.73 -24.54
C THR A 907 35.08 22.82 -25.01
N PRO A 908 35.50 23.92 -25.63
CA PRO A 908 36.87 24.08 -26.08
C PRO A 908 37.86 24.09 -24.90
N PRO A 909 39.09 23.63 -25.08
CA PRO A 909 40.13 23.84 -24.08
C PRO A 909 40.36 25.34 -23.84
N GLY A 910 40.41 25.74 -22.59
CA GLY A 910 40.56 27.17 -22.22
C GLY A 910 40.44 27.37 -20.73
N LEU A 911 40.49 28.62 -20.28
CA LEU A 911 40.28 29.02 -18.91
C LEU A 911 38.82 29.48 -18.74
N TYR A 912 38.11 28.90 -17.80
CA TYR A 912 36.72 29.20 -17.55
C TYR A 912 36.51 29.68 -16.11
N THR A 913 35.56 30.56 -15.92
CA THR A 913 35.20 31.10 -14.61
C THR A 913 34.00 30.36 -14.04
N LEU A 914 34.17 29.70 -12.90
CA LEU A 914 33.10 29.14 -12.11
C LEU A 914 32.51 30.21 -11.23
N MET A 915 31.21 30.49 -11.36
CA MET A 915 30.49 31.47 -10.55
C MET A 915 29.19 30.94 -9.99
N CYS A 916 28.74 31.48 -8.89
CA CYS A 916 27.46 31.12 -8.26
C CYS A 916 26.71 32.34 -7.71
N GLY A 917 25.43 32.10 -7.39
CA GLY A 917 24.55 33.05 -6.73
C GLY A 917 23.18 32.44 -6.49
N MET A 918 22.22 33.27 -6.15
CA MET A 918 20.85 32.81 -5.96
C MET A 918 19.86 33.69 -6.72
N TYR A 919 18.72 33.10 -7.07
CA TYR A 919 17.63 33.82 -7.71
C TYR A 919 16.29 33.29 -7.20
N ASP A 920 15.27 34.12 -7.30
CA ASP A 920 13.88 33.73 -7.10
C ASP A 920 13.35 33.04 -8.36
N ALA A 921 13.01 31.77 -8.24
CA ALA A 921 12.54 30.96 -9.38
C ALA A 921 11.19 31.43 -9.95
N ALA A 922 10.35 32.11 -9.15
CA ALA A 922 9.05 32.61 -9.62
C ALA A 922 9.19 33.84 -10.52
N THR A 923 10.21 34.69 -10.24
CA THR A 923 10.42 35.94 -10.98
C THR A 923 11.62 35.88 -11.94
N GLY A 924 12.50 34.90 -11.76
CA GLY A 924 13.82 34.83 -12.44
C GLY A 924 14.83 35.89 -11.98
N ALA A 925 14.48 36.70 -10.99
CA ALA A 925 15.31 37.79 -10.52
C ALA A 925 16.44 37.28 -9.61
N ARG A 926 17.69 37.60 -9.93
CA ARG A 926 18.84 37.29 -9.07
C ARG A 926 18.80 38.13 -7.78
N LEU A 927 19.16 37.53 -6.66
CA LEU A 927 19.32 38.25 -5.40
C LEU A 927 20.57 39.13 -5.51
N PRO A 928 20.49 40.40 -5.02
CA PRO A 928 21.65 41.27 -4.98
C PRO A 928 22.80 40.65 -4.20
N LEU A 929 23.97 40.55 -4.79
CA LEU A 929 25.17 40.02 -4.18
C LEU A 929 26.16 41.16 -3.87
N SER A 930 26.63 41.19 -2.61
CA SER A 930 27.65 42.17 -2.18
C SER A 930 28.82 41.48 -1.51
N SER A 931 30.02 42.12 -1.65
CA SER A 931 31.23 41.71 -0.96
C SER A 931 31.10 41.92 0.56
N ASP A 932 32.10 41.48 1.31
CA ASP A 932 32.26 41.75 2.72
C ASP A 932 32.42 43.27 3.06
N THR A 933 32.89 44.06 2.06
CA THR A 933 33.00 45.53 2.16
C THR A 933 31.69 46.23 1.78
N GLY A 934 30.64 45.52 1.40
CA GLY A 934 29.33 46.07 1.02
C GLY A 934 29.23 46.53 -0.46
N GLU A 935 30.24 46.30 -1.25
CA GLU A 935 30.21 46.64 -2.69
C GLU A 935 29.41 45.59 -3.46
N ARG A 936 28.48 46.01 -4.35
CA ARG A 936 27.68 45.11 -5.17
C ARG A 936 28.56 44.40 -6.19
N LEU A 937 28.48 43.09 -6.25
CA LEU A 937 29.20 42.25 -7.20
C LEU A 937 28.58 42.33 -8.61
N PRO A 938 29.40 42.27 -9.68
CA PRO A 938 28.90 42.28 -11.02
C PRO A 938 27.92 41.10 -11.28
N GLU A 939 26.91 41.36 -12.06
CA GLU A 939 25.88 40.35 -12.43
C GLU A 939 25.19 39.64 -11.28
N ASP A 940 25.30 40.19 -10.03
CA ASP A 940 24.83 39.52 -8.84
C ASP A 940 25.32 38.06 -8.73
N ALA A 941 26.60 37.85 -9.03
CA ALA A 941 27.27 36.55 -8.99
C ALA A 941 28.64 36.68 -8.32
N ILE A 942 29.01 35.63 -7.58
CA ILE A 942 30.34 35.52 -6.98
C ILE A 942 31.20 34.57 -7.79
N VAL A 943 32.40 35.02 -8.18
CA VAL A 943 33.44 34.21 -8.81
C VAL A 943 34.05 33.30 -7.73
N LEU A 944 33.90 31.98 -7.91
CA LEU A 944 34.51 30.98 -7.05
C LEU A 944 35.97 30.72 -7.48
N GLU A 945 36.17 30.22 -8.71
CA GLU A 945 37.49 29.81 -9.18
C GLU A 945 37.58 29.96 -10.71
N GLN A 946 38.81 30.10 -11.20
CA GLN A 946 39.11 29.96 -12.63
C GLN A 946 39.64 28.54 -12.91
N ILE A 947 38.91 27.76 -13.70
CA ILE A 947 39.19 26.37 -13.91
C ILE A 947 39.65 26.13 -15.36
N PRO A 948 40.83 25.55 -15.59
CA PRO A 948 41.26 25.16 -16.92
C PRO A 948 40.51 23.93 -17.41
N VAL A 949 39.89 24.01 -18.59
CA VAL A 949 39.39 22.85 -19.31
C VAL A 949 40.49 22.38 -20.25
N THR A 950 40.95 21.15 -20.05
CA THR A 950 42.02 20.54 -20.85
C THR A 950 41.45 19.44 -21.73
N LYS A 951 42.17 19.07 -22.80
CA LYS A 951 41.72 18.00 -23.74
C LYS A 951 41.69 16.64 -23.08
#